data_9e6b7df7c1345058fae196788b1750ed
#
_entry.id   9e6b7df7c1345058fae196788b1750ed
#
_cell.length_a   1.000
_cell.length_b   1.000
_cell.length_c   1.000
_cell.angle_alpha   90.00
_cell.angle_beta   90.00
_cell.angle_gamma   90.00
#
_symmetry.space_group_name_H-M   'P 1'
#
loop_
_entity.id
_entity.type
_entity.pdbx_description
1 polymer ?
#
loop_
_entity_poly.entity_id
_entity_poly.type
_entity_poly.pdbx_seq_one_letter_code
_entity_poly.pdbx_strand_id
1 'polypeptide(L)'
;MPPKRAKKAAAAAAEPPLDGCKIALSGTFAGMTQSAVKAKAEAVGATVSTAVTEDTTHLVATEADFNKPSAKVTKAQTLGIPIVSFEWLSLSEQKNRKQAEDDFTLGGTASTKTSTSRKRAAVDSTPDTETVAPPAKKSKDGNAKVENGDVKVEDAPPEQKKAKQEKALGEGQVLKRKDTRIPIDDGCPFTSSVVYIDADGVIYDASLNQTNASNNNNKFYRIQLLVDPQGVYRTWTRWGRVGDHGQTQVPATGSLAEAIKQFEKKFKDKSGIAWANRGDNPKPGKYAFVERNYEDDSDDEDAAEDESKDKTRAGDWTPPKCSLDPAVQHLLELIFNQQYFANTMSDLNYDANKLPLGKLSKATITRGFQSLKDLSELLDDNTLAQSKYSMTYGNAVEQLSNTFYSLIPHNFGRNRPPVIHTQQMVKKEIELLESLSDMKNAAEIMKLDKVGNYDVHPLDKQYEGLKMKEMTVLDPATQEFAELNNYLVNTRGHTHNHSYQVENIFRIERQGEKDRFDASAFGKLNQNRRLLWHGSRATNFGGILSQGLRIAPPEAPVNGYMFDKGIYLADMASKSANYCCSYQSGNTALLLLCEAELGDPMQELLHSSYNAASEAKQKGMISTWGKGTNGPLAWKDASCVEPSLKGVMMPDTTTKMPGKTGVAGASLLYNEYIAYDVSQVRLRYLFRVKM
;
A
#
# COMPACT_ATOMS: atom_id res chain seq x y z
N MET A 1 48.05 -15.35 -55.01
CA MET A 1 46.93 -14.39 -54.93
C MET A 1 45.80 -15.05 -54.10
N PRO A 2 45.42 -14.57 -52.93
CA PRO A 2 44.30 -15.09 -52.20
C PRO A 2 43.01 -14.42 -52.68
N PRO A 3 41.80 -15.07 -52.55
CA PRO A 3 40.57 -14.57 -53.12
C PRO A 3 39.97 -13.46 -52.24
N LYS A 4 39.35 -12.48 -52.90
CA LYS A 4 38.71 -11.32 -52.35
C LYS A 4 37.46 -11.72 -51.49
N ARG A 5 37.44 -11.30 -50.25
CA ARG A 5 36.29 -11.39 -49.30
C ARG A 5 35.16 -10.47 -49.80
N ALA A 6 34.00 -11.04 -50.06
CA ALA A 6 32.79 -10.31 -50.40
C ALA A 6 32.32 -9.46 -49.19
N LYS A 7 32.05 -8.16 -49.40
CA LYS A 7 31.39 -7.26 -48.42
C LYS A 7 29.96 -7.71 -48.24
N LYS A 8 29.63 -8.08 -46.99
CA LYS A 8 28.24 -8.29 -46.52
C LYS A 8 27.53 -6.95 -46.56
N ALA A 9 26.46 -6.82 -47.33
CA ALA A 9 25.62 -5.64 -47.38
C ALA A 9 25.02 -5.39 -45.98
N ALA A 10 25.13 -4.16 -45.48
CA ALA A 10 24.47 -3.72 -44.26
C ALA A 10 22.95 -3.72 -44.52
N ALA A 11 22.21 -4.38 -43.64
CA ALA A 11 20.76 -4.31 -43.65
C ALA A 11 20.35 -2.85 -43.42
N ALA A 12 19.45 -2.31 -44.24
CA ALA A 12 18.87 -0.99 -44.08
C ALA A 12 18.19 -0.93 -42.70
N ALA A 13 18.51 0.10 -41.91
CA ALA A 13 17.83 0.36 -40.66
C ALA A 13 16.34 0.61 -40.94
N ALA A 14 15.44 -0.08 -40.23
CA ALA A 14 14.02 0.13 -40.39
C ALA A 14 13.69 1.60 -40.00
N GLU A 15 12.90 2.27 -40.81
CA GLU A 15 12.43 3.64 -40.52
C GLU A 15 11.63 3.67 -39.20
N PRO A 16 11.76 4.74 -38.39
CA PRO A 16 11.00 4.88 -37.13
C PRO A 16 9.49 4.81 -37.38
N PRO A 17 8.70 4.24 -36.48
CA PRO A 17 7.27 3.94 -36.71
C PRO A 17 6.40 5.16 -37.01
N LEU A 18 6.77 6.36 -36.53
CA LEU A 18 6.04 7.61 -36.74
C LEU A 18 6.86 8.63 -37.55
N ASP A 19 7.79 8.16 -38.37
CA ASP A 19 8.56 9.04 -39.29
C ASP A 19 7.59 9.83 -40.18
N GLY A 20 7.87 11.13 -40.40
CA GLY A 20 7.00 12.03 -41.15
C GLY A 20 5.72 12.50 -40.42
N CYS A 21 5.40 12.00 -39.23
CA CYS A 21 4.29 12.50 -38.46
C CYS A 21 4.64 13.80 -37.72
N LYS A 22 3.82 14.85 -37.92
CA LYS A 22 3.86 16.10 -37.13
C LYS A 22 2.74 16.08 -36.11
N ILE A 23 3.10 15.93 -34.82
CA ILE A 23 2.13 15.72 -33.74
C ILE A 23 2.00 16.96 -32.88
N ALA A 24 0.78 17.36 -32.53
CA ALA A 24 0.52 18.29 -31.45
C ALA A 24 -0.06 17.55 -30.23
N LEU A 25 0.22 18.06 -29.01
CA LEU A 25 -0.26 17.47 -27.77
C LEU A 25 -1.27 18.38 -27.09
N SER A 26 -2.39 17.81 -26.57
CA SER A 26 -3.44 18.54 -25.86
C SER A 26 -3.95 17.74 -24.67
N GLY A 27 -4.17 18.43 -23.54
CA GLY A 27 -4.64 17.84 -22.29
C GLY A 27 -3.52 17.42 -21.34
N THR A 28 -3.93 16.88 -20.19
CA THR A 28 -3.04 16.37 -19.14
C THR A 28 -3.06 14.84 -19.15
N PHE A 29 -1.96 14.24 -19.54
CA PHE A 29 -1.83 12.80 -19.66
C PHE A 29 -1.61 12.17 -18.28
N ALA A 30 -2.39 11.13 -17.97
CA ALA A 30 -2.30 10.44 -16.67
C ALA A 30 -0.91 9.82 -16.47
N GLY A 31 -0.27 10.18 -15.36
CA GLY A 31 1.05 9.63 -15.00
C GLY A 31 2.24 10.17 -15.79
N MET A 32 2.04 11.12 -16.74
CA MET A 32 3.13 11.67 -17.53
C MET A 32 3.00 13.17 -17.76
N THR A 33 4.14 13.87 -17.76
CA THR A 33 4.18 15.28 -18.19
C THR A 33 4.08 15.37 -19.71
N GLN A 34 3.59 16.51 -20.25
CA GLN A 34 3.60 16.73 -21.71
C GLN A 34 5.01 16.65 -22.31
N SER A 35 6.04 17.01 -21.53
CA SER A 35 7.43 16.89 -21.92
C SER A 35 7.85 15.40 -22.10
N ALA A 36 7.37 14.52 -21.20
CA ALA A 36 7.64 13.08 -21.31
C ALA A 36 6.90 12.45 -22.51
N VAL A 37 5.65 12.86 -22.76
CA VAL A 37 4.90 12.42 -23.96
C VAL A 37 5.55 12.91 -25.24
N LYS A 38 6.05 14.15 -25.24
CA LYS A 38 6.83 14.71 -26.34
C LYS A 38 8.08 13.88 -26.62
N ALA A 39 8.88 13.58 -25.59
CA ALA A 39 10.09 12.78 -25.74
C ALA A 39 9.79 11.36 -26.29
N LYS A 40 8.68 10.74 -25.89
CA LYS A 40 8.22 9.45 -26.42
C LYS A 40 7.87 9.53 -27.92
N ALA A 41 7.14 10.57 -28.32
CA ALA A 41 6.76 10.77 -29.72
C ALA A 41 8.01 11.00 -30.60
N GLU A 42 8.97 11.79 -30.12
CA GLU A 42 10.23 12.06 -30.80
C GLU A 42 11.12 10.81 -30.90
N ALA A 43 11.13 9.95 -29.86
CA ALA A 43 11.88 8.70 -29.86
C ALA A 43 11.41 7.69 -30.92
N VAL A 44 10.15 7.77 -31.33
CA VAL A 44 9.58 6.94 -32.41
C VAL A 44 9.50 7.63 -33.76
N GLY A 45 10.21 8.77 -33.93
CA GLY A 45 10.40 9.46 -35.19
C GLY A 45 9.44 10.59 -35.52
N ALA A 46 8.49 10.90 -34.63
CA ALA A 46 7.57 12.02 -34.85
C ALA A 46 8.19 13.39 -34.51
N THR A 47 7.75 14.43 -35.21
CA THR A 47 8.07 15.82 -34.88
C THR A 47 6.94 16.40 -34.02
N VAL A 48 7.26 16.94 -32.83
CA VAL A 48 6.23 17.48 -31.92
C VAL A 48 6.20 19.01 -31.91
N SER A 49 5.05 19.59 -32.27
CA SER A 49 4.79 21.02 -32.25
C SER A 49 4.02 21.47 -30.99
N THR A 50 4.22 22.72 -30.58
CA THR A 50 3.50 23.33 -29.44
C THR A 50 2.11 23.81 -29.82
N ALA A 51 1.83 24.00 -31.11
CA ALA A 51 0.55 24.49 -31.63
C ALA A 51 0.04 23.58 -32.77
N VAL A 52 -1.26 23.56 -32.98
CA VAL A 52 -1.89 22.92 -34.13
C VAL A 52 -1.81 23.88 -35.31
N THR A 53 -1.23 23.43 -36.41
CA THR A 53 -1.06 24.15 -37.68
C THR A 53 -1.59 23.33 -38.83
N GLU A 54 -1.64 23.88 -40.03
CA GLU A 54 -2.06 23.14 -41.25
C GLU A 54 -1.13 21.94 -41.56
N ASP A 55 0.13 22.03 -41.14
CA ASP A 55 1.13 20.94 -41.27
C ASP A 55 0.98 19.85 -40.20
N THR A 56 0.14 20.03 -39.19
CA THR A 56 -0.06 19.03 -38.12
C THR A 56 -0.81 17.83 -38.67
N THR A 57 -0.20 16.63 -38.58
CA THR A 57 -0.80 15.40 -39.07
C THR A 57 -1.73 14.75 -38.07
N HIS A 58 -1.45 14.86 -36.76
CA HIS A 58 -2.23 14.26 -35.68
C HIS A 58 -2.27 15.16 -34.45
N LEU A 59 -3.39 15.19 -33.76
CA LEU A 59 -3.48 15.73 -32.42
C LEU A 59 -3.62 14.55 -31.43
N VAL A 60 -2.62 14.35 -30.57
CA VAL A 60 -2.76 13.42 -29.45
C VAL A 60 -3.39 14.15 -28.29
N ALA A 61 -4.61 13.75 -27.91
CA ALA A 61 -5.39 14.41 -26.86
C ALA A 61 -5.87 13.41 -25.81
N THR A 62 -6.29 13.93 -24.66
CA THR A 62 -7.00 13.16 -23.64
C THR A 62 -8.51 13.23 -23.88
N GLU A 63 -9.26 12.22 -23.45
CA GLU A 63 -10.73 12.23 -23.51
C GLU A 63 -11.32 13.45 -22.80
N ALA A 64 -10.74 13.86 -21.66
CA ALA A 64 -11.19 15.02 -20.91
C ALA A 64 -11.07 16.30 -21.73
N ASP A 65 -9.98 16.46 -22.50
CA ASP A 65 -9.74 17.62 -23.33
C ASP A 65 -10.56 17.60 -24.64
N PHE A 66 -10.89 16.39 -25.13
CA PHE A 66 -11.79 16.21 -26.26
C PHE A 66 -13.25 16.50 -25.90
N ASN A 67 -13.71 16.01 -24.73
CA ASN A 67 -15.08 16.22 -24.26
C ASN A 67 -15.35 17.66 -23.79
N LYS A 68 -14.30 18.39 -23.43
CA LYS A 68 -14.35 19.83 -23.12
C LYS A 68 -13.28 20.54 -23.94
N PRO A 69 -13.57 20.81 -25.23
CA PRO A 69 -12.57 21.14 -26.22
C PRO A 69 -11.71 22.35 -25.86
N SER A 70 -10.41 22.13 -25.79
CA SER A 70 -9.43 23.22 -25.74
C SER A 70 -9.30 23.91 -27.10
N ALA A 71 -8.64 25.07 -27.15
CA ALA A 71 -8.37 25.76 -28.43
C ALA A 71 -7.62 24.88 -29.44
N LYS A 72 -6.79 23.94 -28.99
CA LYS A 72 -6.07 23.01 -29.86
C LYS A 72 -7.01 21.94 -30.45
N VAL A 73 -7.89 21.40 -29.63
CA VAL A 73 -8.91 20.41 -30.06
C VAL A 73 -9.87 21.04 -31.07
N THR A 74 -10.41 22.24 -30.76
CA THR A 74 -11.29 22.97 -31.67
C THR A 74 -10.60 23.27 -33.00
N LYS A 75 -9.33 23.68 -32.98
CA LYS A 75 -8.57 23.97 -34.20
C LYS A 75 -8.30 22.71 -35.02
N ALA A 76 -7.97 21.59 -34.37
CA ALA A 76 -7.78 20.30 -35.07
C ALA A 76 -9.08 19.82 -35.72
N GLN A 77 -10.22 19.95 -35.04
CA GLN A 77 -11.55 19.66 -35.60
C GLN A 77 -11.85 20.54 -36.84
N THR A 78 -11.55 21.82 -36.76
CA THR A 78 -11.75 22.77 -37.88
C THR A 78 -10.88 22.43 -39.08
N LEU A 79 -9.66 21.96 -38.86
CA LEU A 79 -8.72 21.58 -39.91
C LEU A 79 -8.85 20.14 -40.39
N GLY A 80 -9.79 19.35 -39.81
CA GLY A 80 -9.98 17.95 -40.15
C GLY A 80 -8.83 17.04 -39.77
N ILE A 81 -8.01 17.44 -38.77
CA ILE A 81 -6.85 16.68 -38.32
C ILE A 81 -7.33 15.56 -37.38
N PRO A 82 -6.90 14.30 -37.58
CA PRO A 82 -7.21 13.18 -36.70
C PRO A 82 -6.84 13.47 -35.24
N ILE A 83 -7.81 13.31 -34.34
CA ILE A 83 -7.61 13.48 -32.90
C ILE A 83 -7.60 12.08 -32.29
N VAL A 84 -6.43 11.63 -31.83
CA VAL A 84 -6.23 10.28 -31.33
C VAL A 84 -5.87 10.26 -29.85
N SER A 85 -6.19 9.15 -29.17
CA SER A 85 -5.81 8.93 -27.77
C SER A 85 -4.31 8.70 -27.62
N PHE A 86 -3.80 8.84 -26.40
CA PHE A 86 -2.40 8.53 -26.07
C PHE A 86 -2.04 7.06 -26.33
N GLU A 87 -3.02 6.16 -26.30
CA GLU A 87 -2.82 4.74 -26.61
C GLU A 87 -2.31 4.51 -28.03
N TRP A 88 -2.74 5.31 -28.99
CA TRP A 88 -2.20 5.25 -30.37
C TRP A 88 -0.69 5.44 -30.41
N LEU A 89 -0.16 6.42 -29.70
CA LEU A 89 1.27 6.67 -29.59
C LEU A 89 1.99 5.53 -28.88
N SER A 90 1.45 5.09 -27.75
CA SER A 90 2.03 4.04 -26.91
C SER A 90 2.09 2.68 -27.61
N LEU A 91 1.03 2.30 -28.33
CA LEU A 91 0.99 1.05 -29.09
C LEU A 91 1.82 1.13 -30.37
N SER A 92 1.96 2.29 -30.99
CA SER A 92 2.88 2.49 -32.13
C SER A 92 4.33 2.32 -31.72
N GLU A 93 4.69 2.82 -30.52
CA GLU A 93 6.00 2.60 -29.89
C GLU A 93 6.22 1.10 -29.59
N GLN A 94 5.28 0.47 -28.87
CA GLN A 94 5.40 -0.93 -28.43
C GLN A 94 5.52 -1.93 -29.59
N LYS A 95 4.74 -1.71 -30.66
CA LYS A 95 4.71 -2.60 -31.83
C LYS A 95 5.73 -2.22 -32.88
N ASN A 96 6.49 -1.17 -32.64
CA ASN A 96 7.45 -0.59 -33.60
C ASN A 96 6.85 -0.41 -35.03
N ARG A 97 5.59 0.00 -35.08
CA ARG A 97 4.81 0.24 -36.31
C ARG A 97 3.66 1.19 -36.05
N LYS A 98 3.45 2.18 -36.94
CA LYS A 98 2.29 3.07 -36.91
C LYS A 98 0.99 2.26 -36.85
N GLN A 99 0.14 2.55 -35.85
CA GLN A 99 -1.17 1.94 -35.73
C GLN A 99 -2.21 2.70 -36.56
N ALA A 100 -3.27 2.02 -37.00
CA ALA A 100 -4.38 2.67 -37.68
C ALA A 100 -5.08 3.65 -36.72
N GLU A 101 -5.45 4.82 -37.20
CA GLU A 101 -6.05 5.90 -36.39
C GLU A 101 -7.47 5.57 -35.97
N ASP A 102 -8.20 4.80 -36.78
CA ASP A 102 -9.64 4.51 -36.60
C ASP A 102 -9.96 3.87 -35.24
N ASP A 103 -9.04 3.03 -34.73
CA ASP A 103 -9.21 2.33 -33.44
C ASP A 103 -8.93 3.24 -32.22
N PHE A 104 -8.34 4.43 -32.44
CA PHE A 104 -7.89 5.34 -31.39
C PHE A 104 -8.46 6.75 -31.50
N THR A 105 -9.35 7.00 -32.48
CA THR A 105 -9.92 8.32 -32.72
C THR A 105 -10.91 8.67 -31.64
N LEU A 106 -10.69 9.82 -30.99
CA LEU A 106 -11.62 10.36 -30.02
C LEU A 106 -12.85 10.94 -30.72
N GLY A 107 -14.07 10.52 -30.30
CA GLY A 107 -15.34 10.97 -30.87
C GLY A 107 -15.89 10.17 -32.04
N GLY A 108 -15.23 9.10 -32.47
CA GLY A 108 -15.77 8.14 -33.44
C GLY A 108 -16.80 7.22 -32.79
N THR A 109 -17.99 7.10 -33.38
CA THR A 109 -19.00 6.10 -32.99
C THR A 109 -18.39 4.70 -33.18
N ALA A 110 -18.31 3.93 -32.11
CA ALA A 110 -17.85 2.56 -32.12
C ALA A 110 -18.64 1.71 -33.12
N SER A 111 -18.01 1.38 -34.24
CA SER A 111 -18.56 0.41 -35.22
C SER A 111 -18.21 -1.00 -34.72
N THR A 112 -19.18 -1.63 -34.09
CA THR A 112 -19.17 -3.04 -33.71
C THR A 112 -19.09 -3.92 -34.95
N LYS A 113 -17.94 -4.52 -35.21
CA LYS A 113 -17.86 -5.63 -36.16
C LYS A 113 -18.15 -6.94 -35.45
N THR A 114 -19.44 -7.35 -35.52
CA THR A 114 -19.91 -8.70 -35.23
C THR A 114 -19.52 -9.63 -36.38
N SER A 115 -18.83 -10.71 -36.08
CA SER A 115 -18.68 -11.81 -37.05
C SER A 115 -19.94 -12.68 -37.08
N THR A 116 -20.49 -12.79 -38.27
CA THR A 116 -21.68 -13.55 -38.63
C THR A 116 -21.50 -15.07 -38.61
N SER A 117 -22.45 -15.81 -38.02
CA SER A 117 -22.99 -17.00 -38.70
C SER A 117 -24.40 -17.39 -38.19
N ARG A 118 -25.32 -17.23 -39.13
CA ARG A 118 -26.52 -18.00 -39.54
C ARG A 118 -27.58 -18.42 -38.50
N LYS A 119 -28.74 -17.68 -38.58
CA LYS A 119 -30.10 -18.03 -38.99
C LYS A 119 -30.79 -19.28 -38.40
N ARG A 120 -31.91 -19.08 -37.70
CA ARG A 120 -33.30 -19.26 -38.16
C ARG A 120 -34.32 -18.89 -37.06
N ALA A 121 -35.17 -17.94 -37.40
CA ALA A 121 -36.65 -17.90 -37.59
C ALA A 121 -37.48 -18.04 -36.30
N ALA A 122 -38.02 -16.98 -35.85
CA ALA A 122 -39.35 -16.38 -35.84
C ALA A 122 -40.52 -17.28 -35.41
N VAL A 123 -41.27 -16.80 -34.41
CA VAL A 123 -42.73 -16.53 -34.42
C VAL A 123 -43.08 -15.92 -33.04
N ASP A 124 -43.50 -14.75 -33.04
CA ASP A 124 -44.67 -13.93 -32.70
C ASP A 124 -45.59 -14.48 -31.60
N SER A 125 -45.85 -13.67 -30.58
CA SER A 125 -47.16 -13.17 -30.13
C SER A 125 -47.14 -12.65 -28.70
N THR A 126 -47.42 -11.39 -28.55
CA THR A 126 -48.01 -10.74 -27.35
C THR A 126 -49.54 -10.91 -27.41
N PRO A 127 -50.38 -10.48 -26.46
CA PRO A 127 -50.19 -9.66 -25.26
C PRO A 127 -51.07 -10.05 -24.03
N ASP A 128 -51.05 -9.19 -23.06
CA ASP A 128 -52.11 -8.72 -22.12
C ASP A 128 -52.05 -9.11 -20.63
N THR A 129 -51.84 -8.04 -19.90
CA THR A 129 -52.58 -7.46 -18.74
C THR A 129 -53.12 -8.36 -17.63
N GLU A 130 -52.77 -8.12 -16.38
CA GLU A 130 -53.55 -7.32 -15.41
C GLU A 130 -52.98 -7.37 -13.97
N THR A 131 -52.96 -6.20 -13.42
CA THR A 131 -52.94 -5.75 -12.02
C THR A 131 -53.62 -6.66 -11.00
N VAL A 132 -53.08 -6.68 -9.74
CA VAL A 132 -53.75 -6.30 -8.48
C VAL A 132 -52.80 -6.38 -7.28
N ALA A 133 -52.70 -5.28 -6.55
CA ALA A 133 -52.16 -5.19 -5.18
C ALA A 133 -53.31 -4.95 -4.19
N PRO A 134 -53.02 -4.69 -2.89
CA PRO A 134 -52.75 -5.61 -1.76
C PRO A 134 -53.95 -5.72 -0.80
N PRO A 135 -53.91 -6.28 0.38
CA PRO A 135 -53.82 -5.46 1.57
C PRO A 135 -53.06 -6.01 2.81
N ALA A 136 -52.79 -5.08 3.70
CA ALA A 136 -52.14 -5.19 4.99
C ALA A 136 -53.05 -5.68 6.13
N LYS A 137 -52.46 -6.12 7.25
CA LYS A 137 -52.59 -5.68 8.66
C LYS A 137 -52.51 -6.79 9.71
N LYS A 138 -51.60 -6.54 10.69
CA LYS A 138 -51.75 -6.61 12.17
C LYS A 138 -52.15 -7.96 12.81
N SER A 139 -51.47 -8.44 13.86
CA SER A 139 -51.26 -7.91 15.20
C SER A 139 -50.60 -8.96 16.10
N LYS A 140 -49.71 -8.54 17.00
CA LYS A 140 -49.71 -8.60 18.46
C LYS A 140 -49.66 -9.93 19.24
N ASP A 141 -48.63 -9.93 20.09
CA ASP A 141 -48.55 -10.36 21.50
C ASP A 141 -48.48 -11.86 21.85
N GLY A 142 -47.50 -12.17 22.68
CA GLY A 142 -47.44 -13.39 23.48
C GLY A 142 -46.12 -13.58 24.23
N ASN A 143 -46.03 -12.95 25.39
CA ASN A 143 -44.99 -13.09 26.42
C ASN A 143 -45.07 -14.47 27.08
N ALA A 144 -43.98 -15.21 27.28
CA ALA A 144 -43.88 -16.23 28.33
C ALA A 144 -42.43 -16.42 28.80
N LYS A 145 -42.18 -16.00 30.04
CA LYS A 145 -41.05 -16.37 30.89
C LYS A 145 -41.13 -17.85 31.25
N VAL A 146 -40.01 -18.55 31.28
CA VAL A 146 -39.75 -19.64 32.25
C VAL A 146 -38.28 -19.62 32.66
N GLU A 147 -38.07 -19.74 33.96
CA GLU A 147 -36.83 -19.68 34.71
C GLU A 147 -36.06 -21.01 34.78
N ASN A 148 -34.75 -20.88 35.03
CA ASN A 148 -33.82 -21.68 35.83
C ASN A 148 -33.46 -23.12 35.50
N GLY A 149 -32.14 -23.31 35.45
CA GLY A 149 -31.44 -24.57 35.61
C GLY A 149 -29.94 -24.38 35.65
N ASP A 150 -29.38 -24.09 36.84
CA ASP A 150 -27.94 -24.11 37.13
C ASP A 150 -27.31 -25.46 36.82
N VAL A 151 -26.20 -25.47 36.08
CA VAL A 151 -25.15 -26.49 36.22
C VAL A 151 -23.79 -25.79 36.13
N LYS A 152 -23.11 -25.72 37.28
CA LYS A 152 -21.70 -25.40 37.40
C LYS A 152 -20.87 -26.53 36.77
N VAL A 153 -19.94 -26.18 35.87
CA VAL A 153 -18.69 -26.92 35.69
C VAL A 153 -17.58 -25.89 35.63
N GLU A 154 -16.73 -25.91 36.63
CA GLU A 154 -15.43 -25.26 36.67
C GLU A 154 -14.50 -25.97 35.67
N ASP A 155 -13.87 -25.22 34.79
CA ASP A 155 -12.47 -25.37 34.44
C ASP A 155 -12.03 -24.11 33.64
N ALA A 156 -11.18 -23.33 34.26
CA ALA A 156 -10.57 -22.14 33.66
C ALA A 156 -9.36 -22.54 32.83
N PRO A 157 -9.26 -22.07 31.57
CA PRO A 157 -8.00 -22.15 30.82
C PRO A 157 -7.04 -21.04 31.26
N PRO A 158 -5.71 -21.22 31.07
CA PRO A 158 -4.68 -20.34 31.61
C PRO A 158 -4.73 -18.96 30.96
N GLU A 159 -4.38 -17.97 31.73
CA GLU A 159 -4.34 -16.54 31.40
C GLU A 159 -3.70 -16.28 30.04
N GLN A 160 -4.54 -15.94 29.06
CA GLN A 160 -4.12 -15.19 27.90
C GLN A 160 -3.61 -13.83 28.38
N LYS A 161 -2.32 -13.54 28.17
CA LYS A 161 -1.76 -12.19 28.30
C LYS A 161 -2.66 -11.26 27.50
N LYS A 162 -3.38 -10.36 28.20
CA LYS A 162 -4.25 -9.34 27.65
C LYS A 162 -3.50 -8.67 26.50
N ALA A 163 -3.97 -8.85 25.26
CA ALA A 163 -3.61 -8.00 24.16
C ALA A 163 -3.80 -6.55 24.61
N LYS A 164 -2.80 -5.68 24.44
CA LYS A 164 -2.93 -4.25 24.73
C LYS A 164 -4.15 -3.76 23.98
N GLN A 165 -5.18 -3.37 24.73
CA GLN A 165 -6.40 -2.79 24.18
C GLN A 165 -6.01 -1.60 23.32
N GLU A 166 -6.41 -1.57 22.06
CA GLU A 166 -6.11 -0.45 21.15
C GLU A 166 -6.72 0.82 21.74
N LYS A 167 -5.91 1.87 21.89
CA LYS A 167 -6.39 3.17 22.38
C LYS A 167 -7.36 3.76 21.36
N ALA A 168 -8.47 4.32 21.82
CA ALA A 168 -9.39 5.08 20.97
C ALA A 168 -8.71 6.36 20.43
N LEU A 169 -9.20 6.90 19.32
CA LEU A 169 -8.68 8.15 18.75
C LEU A 169 -8.82 9.29 19.77
N GLY A 170 -7.76 10.05 20.00
CA GLY A 170 -7.68 11.09 21.02
C GLY A 170 -7.05 10.63 22.32
N GLU A 171 -6.93 9.34 22.59
CA GLU A 171 -6.22 8.81 23.76
C GLU A 171 -4.69 8.90 23.61
N GLY A 172 -4.17 8.90 22.37
CA GLY A 172 -2.76 9.16 22.06
C GLY A 172 -2.32 10.59 22.35
N GLN A 173 -3.27 11.51 22.54
CA GLN A 173 -3.04 12.88 23.01
C GLN A 173 -2.93 12.99 24.54
N VAL A 174 -2.88 11.87 25.26
CA VAL A 174 -2.74 11.83 26.72
C VAL A 174 -1.44 11.13 27.07
N LEU A 175 -0.47 11.87 27.59
CA LEU A 175 0.79 11.33 28.07
C LEU A 175 0.73 11.04 29.57
N LYS A 176 1.26 9.88 29.96
CA LYS A 176 1.39 9.47 31.36
C LYS A 176 2.67 10.01 32.01
N ARG A 177 3.63 10.50 31.20
CA ARG A 177 4.91 11.05 31.66
C ARG A 177 4.96 12.55 31.37
N LYS A 178 5.31 13.34 32.38
CA LYS A 178 5.37 14.82 32.27
C LYS A 178 6.61 15.33 31.51
N ASP A 179 7.59 14.47 31.27
CA ASP A 179 8.91 14.85 30.75
C ASP A 179 9.00 14.74 29.22
N THR A 180 7.93 14.36 28.53
CA THR A 180 7.94 14.26 27.08
C THR A 180 7.79 15.64 26.46
N ARG A 181 8.80 16.08 25.74
CA ARG A 181 8.80 17.34 25.00
C ARG A 181 8.11 17.14 23.65
N ILE A 182 7.09 17.93 23.40
CA ILE A 182 6.32 17.88 22.14
C ILE A 182 6.94 18.88 21.15
N PRO A 183 7.26 18.45 19.90
CA PRO A 183 7.86 19.32 18.90
C PRO A 183 7.00 20.56 18.62
N ILE A 184 7.65 21.71 18.62
CA ILE A 184 7.03 22.98 18.18
C ILE A 184 6.88 22.91 16.65
N ASP A 185 5.82 23.54 16.14
CA ASP A 185 5.58 23.63 14.70
C ASP A 185 6.72 24.38 13.99
N ASP A 186 7.26 23.81 12.89
CA ASP A 186 8.43 24.31 12.14
C ASP A 186 8.30 25.79 11.71
N GLY A 187 7.07 26.29 11.55
CA GLY A 187 6.83 27.70 11.21
C GLY A 187 6.70 28.62 12.43
N CYS A 188 6.87 28.11 13.65
CA CYS A 188 6.66 28.87 14.87
C CYS A 188 7.94 29.64 15.29
N PRO A 189 7.86 30.96 15.49
CA PRO A 189 9.03 31.75 15.91
C PRO A 189 9.37 31.62 17.41
N PHE A 190 8.51 30.96 18.22
CA PHE A 190 8.67 30.85 19.67
C PHE A 190 9.46 29.59 20.04
N THR A 191 10.66 29.45 19.55
CA THR A 191 11.50 28.24 19.66
C THR A 191 11.91 27.88 21.08
N SER A 192 11.93 28.86 22.01
CA SER A 192 12.22 28.65 23.45
C SER A 192 11.00 28.22 24.26
N SER A 193 9.80 28.17 23.66
CA SER A 193 8.58 27.71 24.32
C SER A 193 8.48 26.18 24.28
N VAL A 194 7.56 25.63 25.07
CA VAL A 194 7.18 24.21 25.03
C VAL A 194 5.67 24.10 24.79
N VAL A 195 5.23 22.97 24.19
CA VAL A 195 3.81 22.67 24.07
C VAL A 195 3.23 22.36 25.46
N TYR A 196 2.12 23.01 25.78
CA TYR A 196 1.45 22.82 27.05
C TYR A 196 0.81 21.43 27.15
N ILE A 197 1.05 20.79 28.29
CA ILE A 197 0.42 19.51 28.69
C ILE A 197 -0.26 19.78 30.04
N ASP A 198 -1.54 19.47 30.17
CA ASP A 198 -2.27 19.72 31.40
C ASP A 198 -1.97 18.70 32.52
N ALA A 199 -2.63 18.85 33.67
CA ALA A 199 -2.41 17.99 34.84
C ALA A 199 -2.84 16.53 34.58
N ASP A 200 -3.79 16.31 33.67
CA ASP A 200 -4.31 14.99 33.28
C ASP A 200 -3.46 14.37 32.12
N GLY A 201 -2.43 15.06 31.68
CA GLY A 201 -1.52 14.63 30.62
C GLY A 201 -2.03 14.92 29.21
N VAL A 202 -3.09 15.72 29.04
CA VAL A 202 -3.62 16.09 27.72
C VAL A 202 -2.67 17.05 27.03
N ILE A 203 -2.23 16.66 25.83
CA ILE A 203 -1.30 17.45 24.98
C ILE A 203 -2.13 18.43 24.16
N TYR A 204 -1.88 19.73 24.30
CA TYR A 204 -2.55 20.77 23.53
C TYR A 204 -1.83 21.04 22.19
N ASP A 205 -1.73 19.99 21.36
CA ASP A 205 -1.26 20.02 19.96
C ASP A 205 -2.27 19.35 19.05
N ALA A 206 -2.77 20.02 18.04
CA ALA A 206 -3.75 19.50 17.10
C ALA A 206 -3.31 19.67 15.65
N SER A 207 -3.20 18.55 14.94
CA SER A 207 -3.07 18.50 13.48
C SER A 207 -4.44 18.23 12.86
N LEU A 208 -4.87 19.14 11.99
CA LEU A 208 -6.15 19.01 11.28
C LEU A 208 -5.89 19.02 9.77
N ASN A 209 -6.59 18.16 9.03
CA ASN A 209 -6.48 18.10 7.59
C ASN A 209 -7.85 18.10 6.92
N GLN A 210 -7.95 18.72 5.73
CA GLN A 210 -9.20 18.76 4.96
C GLN A 210 -8.88 18.59 3.48
N THR A 211 -9.48 17.58 2.88
CA THR A 211 -9.48 17.38 1.43
C THR A 211 -10.88 17.57 0.87
N ASN A 212 -10.97 18.23 -0.27
CA ASN A 212 -12.20 18.34 -1.06
C ASN A 212 -11.84 18.35 -2.54
N ALA A 213 -12.12 17.25 -3.23
CA ALA A 213 -11.74 17.06 -4.62
C ALA A 213 -12.45 18.04 -5.55
N SER A 214 -13.76 18.28 -5.41
CA SER A 214 -14.52 19.21 -6.25
C SER A 214 -13.98 20.63 -6.23
N ASN A 215 -13.52 21.08 -5.07
CA ASN A 215 -12.98 22.44 -4.89
C ASN A 215 -11.45 22.53 -5.02
N ASN A 216 -10.78 21.46 -5.41
CA ASN A 216 -9.31 21.36 -5.42
C ASN A 216 -8.67 21.81 -4.08
N ASN A 217 -9.29 21.46 -2.97
CA ASN A 217 -8.79 21.74 -1.65
C ASN A 217 -8.02 20.53 -1.11
N ASN A 218 -6.82 20.77 -0.62
CA ASN A 218 -6.02 19.85 0.19
C ASN A 218 -5.27 20.73 1.19
N LYS A 219 -5.84 20.89 2.39
CA LYS A 219 -5.45 21.90 3.36
C LYS A 219 -5.12 21.30 4.70
N PHE A 220 -4.11 21.87 5.36
CA PHE A 220 -3.79 21.57 6.75
C PHE A 220 -4.13 22.76 7.67
N TYR A 221 -4.32 22.48 8.95
CA TYR A 221 -4.45 23.47 10.02
C TYR A 221 -3.81 22.91 11.29
N ARG A 222 -2.76 23.59 11.78
CA ARG A 222 -2.06 23.26 13.04
C ARG A 222 -2.53 24.21 14.13
N ILE A 223 -2.71 23.69 15.34
CA ILE A 223 -3.01 24.48 16.55
C ILE A 223 -2.12 23.97 17.67
N GLN A 224 -1.35 24.84 18.29
CA GLN A 224 -0.56 24.51 19.48
C GLN A 224 -0.79 25.53 20.56
N LEU A 225 -0.90 25.08 21.82
CA LEU A 225 -0.83 25.93 22.99
C LEU A 225 0.60 25.83 23.54
N LEU A 226 1.28 26.96 23.54
CA LEU A 226 2.67 27.09 23.94
C LEU A 226 2.81 27.83 25.25
N VAL A 227 3.81 27.47 26.06
CA VAL A 227 4.22 28.23 27.26
C VAL A 227 5.71 28.54 27.16
N ASP A 228 6.08 29.82 27.38
CA ASP A 228 7.46 30.22 27.39
C ASP A 228 8.11 30.07 28.79
N PRO A 229 9.46 30.21 28.93
CA PRO A 229 10.13 30.12 30.20
C PRO A 229 9.69 31.16 31.25
N GLN A 230 9.03 32.25 30.81
CA GLN A 230 8.49 33.31 31.66
C GLN A 230 7.05 33.02 32.11
N GLY A 231 6.47 31.86 31.71
CA GLY A 231 5.10 31.47 32.04
C GLY A 231 4.02 32.17 31.25
N VAL A 232 4.35 32.78 30.10
CA VAL A 232 3.36 33.38 29.21
C VAL A 232 2.82 32.32 28.24
N TYR A 233 1.52 32.17 28.19
CA TYR A 233 0.83 31.21 27.34
C TYR A 233 0.42 31.84 26.00
N ARG A 234 0.58 31.08 24.90
CA ARG A 234 0.21 31.52 23.55
C ARG A 234 -0.50 30.41 22.82
N THR A 235 -1.56 30.75 22.10
CA THR A 235 -2.15 29.85 21.12
C THR A 235 -1.53 30.17 19.77
N TRP A 236 -0.79 29.20 19.22
CA TRP A 236 -0.20 29.28 17.88
C TRP A 236 -1.07 28.57 16.87
N THR A 237 -1.23 29.14 15.67
CA THR A 237 -1.92 28.48 14.56
C THR A 237 -1.17 28.70 13.25
N ARG A 238 -1.08 27.63 12.43
CA ARG A 238 -0.56 27.68 11.05
C ARG A 238 -1.48 26.89 10.13
N TRP A 239 -1.74 27.40 8.93
CA TRP A 239 -2.62 26.77 7.97
C TRP A 239 -2.20 27.06 6.54
N GLY A 240 -2.54 26.17 5.61
CA GLY A 240 -2.22 26.31 4.19
C GLY A 240 -2.65 25.10 3.38
N ARG A 241 -2.18 25.06 2.14
CA ARG A 241 -2.25 23.85 1.32
C ARG A 241 -1.21 22.85 1.82
N VAL A 242 -1.55 21.55 1.78
CA VAL A 242 -0.60 20.47 2.08
C VAL A 242 0.58 20.58 1.10
N GLY A 243 1.80 20.56 1.63
CA GLY A 243 3.04 20.81 0.88
C GLY A 243 3.54 22.26 0.93
N ASP A 244 2.70 23.27 1.26
CA ASP A 244 3.12 24.66 1.36
C ASP A 244 3.50 25.06 2.80
N HIS A 245 4.33 26.10 2.96
CA HIS A 245 4.67 26.65 4.30
C HIS A 245 3.42 27.12 5.05
N GLY A 246 2.50 27.77 4.36
CA GLY A 246 1.23 28.27 4.93
C GLY A 246 1.35 29.66 5.57
N GLN A 247 0.23 30.05 6.21
CA GLN A 247 0.06 31.31 6.95
C GLN A 247 0.01 31.04 8.44
N THR A 248 0.35 32.02 9.26
CA THR A 248 0.46 31.88 10.72
C THR A 248 -0.35 32.94 11.46
N GLN A 249 -0.77 32.66 12.68
CA GLN A 249 -1.44 33.59 13.59
C GLN A 249 -1.25 33.19 15.05
N VAL A 250 -1.20 34.17 15.94
CA VAL A 250 -1.23 34.01 17.40
C VAL A 250 -2.58 34.58 17.92
N PRO A 251 -3.62 33.71 18.04
CA PRO A 251 -4.96 34.15 18.47
C PRO A 251 -5.04 34.64 19.93
N ALA A 252 -4.16 34.17 20.80
CA ALA A 252 -4.09 34.57 22.21
C ALA A 252 -2.65 34.62 22.71
N THR A 253 -2.40 35.56 23.61
CA THR A 253 -1.15 35.67 24.38
C THR A 253 -1.49 36.20 25.79
N GLY A 254 -0.94 35.51 26.82
CA GLY A 254 -1.12 35.94 28.21
C GLY A 254 -1.46 34.75 29.13
N SER A 255 -2.73 34.69 29.64
CA SER A 255 -3.12 33.69 30.62
C SER A 255 -3.41 32.32 30.01
N LEU A 256 -3.22 31.24 30.80
CA LEU A 256 -3.55 29.88 30.41
C LEU A 256 -5.04 29.73 30.02
N ALA A 257 -5.95 30.34 30.82
CA ALA A 257 -7.39 30.23 30.59
C ALA A 257 -7.80 30.79 29.20
N GLU A 258 -7.25 31.95 28.80
CA GLU A 258 -7.56 32.52 27.49
C GLU A 258 -6.90 31.72 26.37
N ALA A 259 -5.68 31.21 26.58
CA ALA A 259 -4.99 30.37 25.61
C ALA A 259 -5.76 29.04 25.34
N ILE A 260 -6.23 28.35 26.39
CA ILE A 260 -7.08 27.15 26.26
C ILE A 260 -8.37 27.48 25.50
N LYS A 261 -9.07 28.53 25.91
CA LYS A 261 -10.31 28.97 25.27
C LYS A 261 -10.13 29.21 23.77
N GLN A 262 -9.04 29.86 23.35
CA GLN A 262 -8.77 30.11 21.95
C GLN A 262 -8.33 28.84 21.19
N PHE A 263 -7.57 27.95 21.82
CA PHE A 263 -7.22 26.66 21.27
C PHE A 263 -8.48 25.82 20.96
N GLU A 264 -9.33 25.63 21.95
CA GLU A 264 -10.58 24.86 21.83
C GLU A 264 -11.55 25.51 20.82
N LYS A 265 -11.65 26.84 20.84
CA LYS A 265 -12.46 27.57 19.85
C LYS A 265 -11.96 27.33 18.43
N LYS A 266 -10.66 27.49 18.18
CA LYS A 266 -10.08 27.26 16.84
C LYS A 266 -10.26 25.80 16.40
N PHE A 267 -10.05 24.84 17.29
CA PHE A 267 -10.29 23.44 17.00
C PHE A 267 -11.76 23.19 16.61
N LYS A 268 -12.72 23.67 17.40
CA LYS A 268 -14.15 23.51 17.15
C LYS A 268 -14.59 24.23 15.86
N ASP A 269 -14.10 25.46 15.60
CA ASP A 269 -14.43 26.20 14.39
C ASP A 269 -14.02 25.44 13.12
N LYS A 270 -12.86 24.78 13.15
CA LYS A 270 -12.31 24.04 12.02
C LYS A 270 -12.88 22.63 11.90
N SER A 271 -12.90 21.84 12.96
CA SER A 271 -13.36 20.46 12.96
C SER A 271 -14.88 20.30 13.11
N GLY A 272 -15.54 21.31 13.69
CA GLY A 272 -16.95 21.22 14.11
C GLY A 272 -17.17 20.35 15.35
N ILE A 273 -16.10 19.91 16.03
CA ILE A 273 -16.09 18.98 17.18
C ILE A 273 -15.46 19.71 18.36
N ALA A 274 -15.96 19.51 19.57
CA ALA A 274 -15.31 20.03 20.79
C ALA A 274 -13.98 19.28 21.03
N TRP A 275 -12.98 19.95 21.63
CA TRP A 275 -11.68 19.34 21.93
C TRP A 275 -11.81 18.09 22.85
N ALA A 276 -12.71 18.14 23.81
CA ALA A 276 -13.01 16.98 24.66
C ALA A 276 -13.52 15.75 23.87
N ASN A 277 -14.15 15.98 22.70
CA ASN A 277 -14.71 14.94 21.85
C ASN A 277 -13.87 14.73 20.58
N ARG A 278 -12.56 15.05 20.61
CA ARG A 278 -11.66 14.96 19.46
C ARG A 278 -11.56 13.58 18.82
N GLY A 279 -11.96 12.54 19.56
CA GLY A 279 -12.07 11.17 19.06
C GLY A 279 -13.29 10.88 18.18
N ASP A 280 -14.27 11.80 18.11
CA ASP A 280 -15.49 11.61 17.30
C ASP A 280 -15.16 11.56 15.80
N ASN A 281 -16.07 11.00 15.00
CA ASN A 281 -15.93 10.94 13.56
C ASN A 281 -15.90 12.35 12.93
N PRO A 282 -15.05 12.56 11.89
CA PRO A 282 -14.98 13.82 11.18
C PRO A 282 -16.34 14.24 10.63
N LYS A 283 -16.66 15.53 10.73
CA LYS A 283 -17.87 16.07 10.12
C LYS A 283 -17.66 16.34 8.64
N PRO A 284 -18.61 15.97 7.76
CA PRO A 284 -18.51 16.25 6.33
C PRO A 284 -18.20 17.72 6.04
N GLY A 285 -17.25 17.97 5.15
CA GLY A 285 -16.85 19.33 4.75
C GLY A 285 -16.06 20.12 5.80
N LYS A 286 -15.73 19.52 6.94
CA LYS A 286 -14.87 20.10 7.98
C LYS A 286 -13.48 19.45 7.96
N TYR A 287 -12.56 20.01 8.76
CA TYR A 287 -11.25 19.40 8.95
C TYR A 287 -11.37 18.15 9.82
N ALA A 288 -10.69 17.09 9.42
CA ALA A 288 -10.51 15.88 10.25
C ALA A 288 -9.33 16.08 11.20
N PHE A 289 -9.47 15.62 12.44
CA PHE A 289 -8.36 15.54 13.38
C PHE A 289 -7.48 14.34 13.02
N VAL A 290 -6.20 14.61 12.82
CA VAL A 290 -5.15 13.62 12.53
C VAL A 290 -4.32 13.46 13.80
N GLU A 291 -4.60 12.40 14.56
CA GLU A 291 -3.89 12.11 15.80
C GLU A 291 -2.44 11.72 15.50
N ARG A 292 -1.52 12.36 16.22
CA ARG A 292 -0.09 12.06 16.17
C ARG A 292 0.29 11.13 17.32
N ASN A 293 1.32 10.31 17.09
CA ASN A 293 1.95 9.55 18.14
C ASN A 293 3.10 10.36 18.74
N TYR A 294 3.07 10.57 20.07
CA TYR A 294 4.11 11.29 20.81
C TYR A 294 4.89 10.38 21.77
N GLU A 295 4.51 9.10 21.89
CA GLU A 295 5.18 8.17 22.82
C GLU A 295 6.67 7.96 22.46
N ASP A 296 7.05 8.25 21.22
CA ASP A 296 8.40 8.06 20.66
C ASP A 296 9.21 9.36 20.55
N ASP A 297 8.67 10.51 20.99
CA ASP A 297 9.34 11.81 20.80
C ASP A 297 10.32 12.19 21.94
N SER A 298 10.33 11.45 23.06
CA SER A 298 11.23 11.72 24.19
C SER A 298 12.72 11.54 23.86
N ASP A 299 13.01 10.77 22.80
CA ASP A 299 14.40 10.45 22.43
C ASP A 299 14.93 11.31 21.25
N ASP A 300 14.03 11.98 20.48
CA ASP A 300 14.44 12.77 19.31
C ASP A 300 14.98 14.17 19.66
N GLU A 301 14.68 14.73 20.85
CA GLU A 301 15.14 16.07 21.24
C GLU A 301 16.40 16.09 22.10
N ASP A 302 16.64 15.04 22.90
CA ASP A 302 17.97 14.84 23.51
C ASP A 302 19.03 14.62 22.42
N ALA A 303 18.64 14.05 21.25
CA ALA A 303 19.49 13.97 20.08
C ALA A 303 19.72 15.36 19.41
N ALA A 304 18.75 16.28 19.42
CA ALA A 304 18.91 17.61 18.81
C ALA A 304 19.73 18.58 19.71
N GLU A 305 19.66 18.45 21.05
CA GLU A 305 20.58 19.13 21.97
C GLU A 305 21.97 18.51 21.97
N ASP A 306 22.07 17.20 21.77
CA ASP A 306 23.33 16.51 21.59
C ASP A 306 23.94 16.78 20.21
N GLU A 307 23.11 16.90 19.12
CA GLU A 307 23.61 17.38 17.81
C GLU A 307 24.20 18.80 17.90
N SER A 308 23.72 19.67 18.79
CA SER A 308 24.34 21.01 19.00
C SER A 308 25.63 20.93 19.82
N LYS A 309 25.77 19.94 20.71
CA LYS A 309 27.01 19.62 21.45
C LYS A 309 27.94 18.70 20.63
N ASP A 310 27.36 17.89 19.74
CA ASP A 310 28.07 16.92 18.91
C ASP A 310 28.70 17.55 17.66
N LYS A 311 28.21 18.72 17.18
CA LYS A 311 28.91 19.50 16.13
C LYS A 311 30.32 19.93 16.52
N THR A 312 30.64 19.91 17.80
CA THR A 312 32.04 20.06 18.31
C THR A 312 32.75 18.72 18.45
N ARG A 313 32.07 17.57 18.44
CA ARG A 313 32.65 16.22 18.50
C ARG A 313 32.58 15.45 17.17
N ALA A 314 31.73 15.84 16.21
CA ALA A 314 31.55 15.18 14.91
C ALA A 314 32.80 15.23 14.00
N GLY A 315 33.90 15.85 14.42
CA GLY A 315 35.13 15.92 13.66
C GLY A 315 35.92 14.59 13.60
N ASP A 316 35.75 13.68 14.57
CA ASP A 316 36.66 12.51 14.70
C ASP A 316 36.00 11.19 15.20
N TRP A 317 34.64 11.13 15.30
CA TRP A 317 34.01 9.86 15.68
C TRP A 317 33.91 8.91 14.50
N THR A 318 34.66 7.80 14.55
CA THR A 318 34.49 6.67 13.64
C THR A 318 33.68 5.59 14.35
N PRO A 319 32.62 5.06 13.77
CA PRO A 319 31.87 3.98 14.38
C PRO A 319 32.78 2.78 14.65
N PRO A 320 32.58 2.04 15.76
CA PRO A 320 33.31 0.80 16.01
C PRO A 320 33.11 -0.18 14.86
N LYS A 321 33.96 -1.19 14.76
CA LYS A 321 33.84 -2.21 13.72
C LYS A 321 32.52 -2.97 13.89
N CYS A 322 31.72 -3.05 12.82
CA CYS A 322 30.51 -3.87 12.79
C CYS A 322 30.83 -5.35 12.99
N SER A 323 30.07 -6.04 13.84
CA SER A 323 30.27 -7.46 14.14
C SER A 323 29.58 -8.40 13.15
N LEU A 324 28.65 -7.88 12.33
CA LEU A 324 27.82 -8.67 11.42
C LEU A 324 28.60 -9.11 10.16
N ASP A 325 28.16 -10.22 9.57
CA ASP A 325 28.61 -10.64 8.24
C ASP A 325 28.36 -9.52 7.20
N PRO A 326 29.30 -9.28 6.26
CA PRO A 326 29.14 -8.24 5.23
C PRO A 326 27.84 -8.35 4.42
N ALA A 327 27.35 -9.56 4.14
CA ALA A 327 26.08 -9.72 3.41
C ALA A 327 24.88 -9.30 4.26
N VAL A 328 24.93 -9.50 5.60
CA VAL A 328 23.92 -9.01 6.54
C VAL A 328 24.00 -7.49 6.64
N GLN A 329 25.20 -6.90 6.70
CA GLN A 329 25.37 -5.44 6.69
C GLN A 329 24.68 -4.83 5.45
N HIS A 330 24.97 -5.33 4.24
CA HIS A 330 24.36 -4.86 3.01
C HIS A 330 22.82 -5.07 2.98
N LEU A 331 22.31 -6.12 3.63
CA LEU A 331 20.87 -6.32 3.79
C LEU A 331 20.25 -5.24 4.68
N LEU A 332 20.87 -4.92 5.81
CA LEU A 332 20.38 -3.86 6.71
C LEU A 332 20.44 -2.48 6.06
N GLU A 333 21.52 -2.17 5.35
CA GLU A 333 21.63 -0.94 4.54
C GLU A 333 20.54 -0.82 3.49
N LEU A 334 20.06 -1.94 2.93
CA LEU A 334 18.94 -1.98 1.97
C LEU A 334 17.60 -1.71 2.66
N ILE A 335 17.29 -2.44 3.74
CA ILE A 335 15.97 -2.38 4.38
C ILE A 335 15.76 -1.14 5.25
N PHE A 336 16.84 -0.50 5.73
CA PHE A 336 16.81 0.74 6.51
C PHE A 336 17.25 1.97 5.70
N ASN A 337 17.26 1.89 4.36
CA ASN A 337 17.65 2.97 3.48
C ASN A 337 16.63 4.11 3.47
N GLN A 338 16.98 5.26 4.02
CA GLN A 338 16.11 6.43 4.11
C GLN A 338 15.64 6.94 2.74
N GLN A 339 16.51 6.86 1.70
CA GLN A 339 16.12 7.27 0.35
C GLN A 339 15.04 6.36 -0.24
N TYR A 340 15.09 5.06 0.05
CA TYR A 340 14.06 4.11 -0.41
C TYR A 340 12.73 4.33 0.31
N PHE A 341 12.76 4.69 1.60
CA PHE A 341 11.56 5.15 2.31
C PHE A 341 10.96 6.40 1.65
N ALA A 342 11.78 7.40 1.36
CA ALA A 342 11.34 8.62 0.69
C ALA A 342 10.74 8.34 -0.70
N ASN A 343 11.38 7.48 -1.50
CA ASN A 343 10.90 7.06 -2.81
C ASN A 343 9.54 6.35 -2.70
N THR A 344 9.40 5.42 -1.77
CA THR A 344 8.15 4.68 -1.53
C THR A 344 7.02 5.62 -1.11
N MET A 345 7.29 6.57 -0.20
CA MET A 345 6.32 7.59 0.21
C MET A 345 5.87 8.45 -0.96
N SER A 346 6.82 8.89 -1.79
CA SER A 346 6.55 9.70 -2.98
C SER A 346 5.67 8.95 -3.99
N ASP A 347 5.96 7.68 -4.25
CA ASP A 347 5.19 6.82 -5.17
C ASP A 347 3.76 6.59 -4.68
N LEU A 348 3.60 6.48 -3.37
CA LEU A 348 2.30 6.34 -2.71
C LEU A 348 1.59 7.69 -2.46
N ASN A 349 2.19 8.83 -2.88
CA ASN A 349 1.70 10.19 -2.67
C ASN A 349 1.50 10.59 -1.21
N TYR A 350 2.16 9.94 -0.25
CA TYR A 350 2.07 10.29 1.16
C TYR A 350 2.91 11.53 1.50
N ASP A 351 2.38 12.43 2.33
CA ASP A 351 3.10 13.64 2.75
C ASP A 351 3.97 13.40 3.99
N ALA A 352 5.14 12.79 3.80
CA ALA A 352 6.10 12.54 4.87
C ALA A 352 6.70 13.82 5.48
N ASN A 353 6.68 14.96 4.76
CA ASN A 353 7.19 16.24 5.27
C ASN A 353 6.28 16.82 6.35
N LYS A 354 4.96 16.64 6.22
CA LYS A 354 3.97 17.14 7.20
C LYS A 354 3.70 16.16 8.32
N LEU A 355 3.82 14.88 8.02
CA LEU A 355 3.64 13.81 8.99
C LEU A 355 4.71 12.74 8.74
N PRO A 356 5.89 12.88 9.37
CA PRO A 356 6.98 11.93 9.23
C PRO A 356 6.55 10.49 9.57
N LEU A 357 7.27 9.52 9.03
CA LEU A 357 7.07 8.12 9.33
C LEU A 357 7.04 7.85 10.84
N GLY A 358 6.10 7.03 11.28
CA GLY A 358 5.93 6.70 12.69
C GLY A 358 5.08 7.67 13.49
N LYS A 359 4.84 8.88 13.00
CA LYS A 359 4.05 9.90 13.73
C LYS A 359 2.54 9.74 13.58
N LEU A 360 2.05 8.94 12.61
CA LEU A 360 0.62 8.64 12.49
C LEU A 360 0.22 7.60 13.53
N SER A 361 -0.81 7.92 14.34
CA SER A 361 -1.26 6.97 15.36
C SER A 361 -1.91 5.73 14.73
N LYS A 362 -1.82 4.59 15.44
CA LYS A 362 -2.48 3.35 15.00
C LYS A 362 -3.99 3.55 14.84
N ALA A 363 -4.61 4.32 15.74
CA ALA A 363 -6.02 4.65 15.67
C ALA A 363 -6.39 5.41 14.39
N THR A 364 -5.54 6.34 13.94
CA THR A 364 -5.76 7.06 12.67
C THR A 364 -5.61 6.13 11.46
N ILE A 365 -4.64 5.22 11.45
CA ILE A 365 -4.47 4.20 10.39
C ILE A 365 -5.70 3.30 10.33
N THR A 366 -6.20 2.82 11.48
CA THR A 366 -7.42 2.00 11.57
C THR A 366 -8.63 2.72 10.99
N ARG A 367 -8.79 4.02 11.27
CA ARG A 367 -9.87 4.84 10.67
C ARG A 367 -9.69 5.04 9.17
N GLY A 368 -8.46 5.12 8.68
CA GLY A 368 -8.15 5.10 7.25
C GLY A 368 -8.67 3.83 6.60
N PHE A 369 -8.38 2.66 7.17
CA PHE A 369 -8.92 1.38 6.71
C PHE A 369 -10.45 1.34 6.72
N GLN A 370 -11.09 1.81 7.80
CA GLN A 370 -12.55 1.85 7.87
C GLN A 370 -13.15 2.75 6.78
N SER A 371 -12.53 3.90 6.49
CA SER A 371 -12.99 4.79 5.43
C SER A 371 -12.87 4.14 4.05
N LEU A 372 -11.80 3.38 3.79
CA LEU A 372 -11.65 2.60 2.55
C LEU A 372 -12.65 1.46 2.47
N LYS A 373 -12.97 0.82 3.60
CA LYS A 373 -13.99 -0.24 3.68
C LYS A 373 -15.38 0.31 3.30
N ASP A 374 -15.78 1.43 3.90
CA ASP A 374 -17.04 2.09 3.58
C ASP A 374 -17.11 2.50 2.08
N LEU A 375 -15.99 2.96 1.53
CA LEU A 375 -15.89 3.31 0.11
C LEU A 375 -15.96 2.07 -0.79
N SER A 376 -15.28 1.00 -0.44
CA SER A 376 -15.28 -0.26 -1.18
C SER A 376 -16.68 -0.89 -1.22
N GLU A 377 -17.39 -0.91 -0.08
CA GLU A 377 -18.78 -1.36 0.00
C GLU A 377 -19.69 -0.55 -0.92
N LEU A 378 -19.51 0.79 -0.95
CA LEU A 378 -20.29 1.68 -1.82
C LEU A 378 -20.00 1.46 -3.31
N LEU A 379 -18.74 1.14 -3.66
CA LEU A 379 -18.37 0.85 -5.06
C LEU A 379 -18.99 -0.47 -5.56
N ASP A 380 -19.25 -1.43 -4.67
CA ASP A 380 -19.88 -2.70 -5.00
C ASP A 380 -21.42 -2.60 -5.01
N ASP A 381 -21.98 -1.86 -4.06
CA ASP A 381 -23.43 -1.64 -3.95
C ASP A 381 -23.76 -0.14 -3.97
N ASN A 382 -24.09 0.37 -5.15
CA ASN A 382 -24.41 1.77 -5.35
C ASN A 382 -25.70 2.23 -4.62
N THR A 383 -26.56 1.28 -4.18
CA THR A 383 -27.79 1.60 -3.43
C THR A 383 -27.47 2.15 -2.04
N LEU A 384 -26.29 1.85 -1.51
CA LEU A 384 -25.79 2.39 -0.23
C LEU A 384 -25.66 3.91 -0.25
N ALA A 385 -25.45 4.51 -1.43
CA ALA A 385 -25.39 5.96 -1.57
C ALA A 385 -26.66 6.64 -1.04
N GLN A 386 -27.82 6.10 -1.38
CA GLN A 386 -29.09 6.63 -0.89
C GLN A 386 -29.47 6.11 0.50
N SER A 387 -29.31 4.80 0.74
CA SER A 387 -29.77 4.15 1.98
C SER A 387 -28.90 4.49 3.20
N LYS A 388 -27.58 4.50 3.06
CA LYS A 388 -26.62 4.73 4.17
C LYS A 388 -26.20 6.19 4.26
N TYR A 389 -26.02 6.88 3.12
CA TYR A 389 -25.45 8.23 3.07
C TYR A 389 -26.45 9.33 2.71
N SER A 390 -27.67 9.00 2.26
CA SER A 390 -28.69 9.94 1.80
C SER A 390 -28.20 10.90 0.70
N MET A 391 -27.39 10.37 -0.24
CA MET A 391 -26.73 11.14 -1.30
C MET A 391 -26.86 10.45 -2.65
N THR A 392 -26.52 11.19 -3.72
CA THR A 392 -26.26 10.57 -5.02
C THR A 392 -24.96 9.77 -4.96
N TYR A 393 -24.86 8.73 -5.78
CA TYR A 393 -23.68 7.86 -5.83
C TYR A 393 -22.36 8.65 -5.99
N GLY A 394 -22.29 9.56 -6.98
CA GLY A 394 -21.09 10.36 -7.21
C GLY A 394 -20.70 11.23 -6.01
N ASN A 395 -21.68 11.83 -5.32
CA ASN A 395 -21.41 12.65 -4.13
C ASN A 395 -20.96 11.80 -2.95
N ALA A 396 -21.53 10.61 -2.76
CA ALA A 396 -21.13 9.69 -1.68
C ALA A 396 -19.69 9.17 -1.90
N VAL A 397 -19.34 8.76 -3.12
CA VAL A 397 -17.99 8.34 -3.49
C VAL A 397 -16.98 9.46 -3.28
N GLU A 398 -17.29 10.69 -3.71
CA GLU A 398 -16.42 11.85 -3.49
C GLU A 398 -16.27 12.16 -1.99
N GLN A 399 -17.37 12.13 -1.23
CA GLN A 399 -17.31 12.39 0.20
C GLN A 399 -16.44 11.40 0.96
N LEU A 400 -16.58 10.09 0.67
CA LEU A 400 -15.76 9.06 1.30
C LEU A 400 -14.28 9.17 0.89
N SER A 401 -14.00 9.48 -0.38
CA SER A 401 -12.64 9.76 -0.84
C SER A 401 -12.04 10.97 -0.12
N ASN A 402 -12.80 12.05 0.03
CA ASN A 402 -12.39 13.25 0.77
C ASN A 402 -12.14 12.95 2.26
N THR A 403 -12.95 12.07 2.86
CA THR A 403 -12.81 11.64 4.25
C THR A 403 -11.50 10.86 4.43
N PHE A 404 -11.22 9.91 3.55
CA PHE A 404 -9.98 9.14 3.55
C PHE A 404 -8.74 10.05 3.46
N TYR A 405 -8.67 10.92 2.45
CA TYR A 405 -7.55 11.85 2.27
C TYR A 405 -7.45 12.92 3.37
N SER A 406 -8.54 13.19 4.09
CA SER A 406 -8.50 14.07 5.27
C SER A 406 -7.91 13.36 6.49
N LEU A 407 -8.10 12.06 6.63
CA LEU A 407 -7.53 11.23 7.70
C LEU A 407 -6.06 10.87 7.43
N ILE A 408 -5.75 10.51 6.19
CA ILE A 408 -4.43 10.08 5.75
C ILE A 408 -3.86 11.15 4.81
N PRO A 409 -2.93 12.00 5.29
CA PRO A 409 -2.44 13.14 4.51
C PRO A 409 -1.73 12.71 3.22
N HIS A 410 -2.17 13.28 2.10
CA HIS A 410 -1.56 13.06 0.80
C HIS A 410 -1.03 14.37 0.22
N ASN A 411 0.11 14.30 -0.47
CA ASN A 411 0.67 15.42 -1.19
C ASN A 411 0.31 15.34 -2.68
N PHE A 412 -0.75 16.00 -3.07
CA PHE A 412 -1.16 16.13 -4.48
C PHE A 412 -0.54 17.33 -5.19
N GLY A 413 0.38 18.07 -4.53
CA GLY A 413 0.92 19.32 -5.04
C GLY A 413 -0.21 20.31 -5.35
N ARG A 414 -0.22 20.85 -6.57
CA ARG A 414 -1.28 21.75 -7.06
C ARG A 414 -2.39 21.00 -7.81
N ASN A 415 -2.25 19.70 -8.02
CA ASN A 415 -3.24 18.90 -8.70
C ASN A 415 -4.50 18.75 -7.85
N ARG A 416 -5.60 18.46 -8.53
CA ARG A 416 -6.86 18.13 -7.89
C ARG A 416 -6.72 16.74 -7.24
N PRO A 417 -7.12 16.57 -5.95
CA PRO A 417 -7.19 15.25 -5.34
C PRO A 417 -8.06 14.31 -6.18
N PRO A 418 -7.59 13.10 -6.51
CA PRO A 418 -8.40 12.16 -7.28
C PRO A 418 -9.58 11.66 -6.45
N VAL A 419 -10.71 11.39 -7.09
CA VAL A 419 -11.82 10.67 -6.46
C VAL A 419 -11.53 9.17 -6.62
N ILE A 420 -11.55 8.41 -5.53
CA ILE A 420 -11.34 6.96 -5.54
C ILE A 420 -12.65 6.31 -6.00
N HIS A 421 -12.71 5.89 -7.26
CA HIS A 421 -13.93 5.39 -7.90
C HIS A 421 -13.81 3.98 -8.47
N THR A 422 -12.68 3.30 -8.23
CA THR A 422 -12.46 1.90 -8.63
C THR A 422 -11.86 1.09 -7.50
N GLN A 423 -12.13 -0.21 -7.47
CA GLN A 423 -11.52 -1.14 -6.51
C GLN A 423 -9.99 -1.20 -6.63
N GLN A 424 -9.44 -0.95 -7.83
CA GLN A 424 -7.99 -0.87 -8.02
C GLN A 424 -7.38 0.34 -7.30
N MET A 425 -8.07 1.49 -7.29
CA MET A 425 -7.63 2.66 -6.52
C MET A 425 -7.73 2.39 -5.02
N VAL A 426 -8.81 1.75 -4.56
CA VAL A 426 -8.95 1.32 -3.15
C VAL A 426 -7.78 0.42 -2.76
N LYS A 427 -7.42 -0.56 -3.60
CA LYS A 427 -6.29 -1.46 -3.34
C LYS A 427 -4.97 -0.71 -3.18
N LYS A 428 -4.70 0.31 -4.00
CA LYS A 428 -3.50 1.14 -3.89
C LYS A 428 -3.42 1.85 -2.53
N GLU A 429 -4.55 2.36 -2.04
CA GLU A 429 -4.61 3.04 -0.74
C GLU A 429 -4.52 2.04 0.45
N ILE A 430 -5.00 0.81 0.28
CA ILE A 430 -4.75 -0.28 1.25
C ILE A 430 -3.25 -0.57 1.34
N GLU A 431 -2.56 -0.72 0.19
CA GLU A 431 -1.12 -0.94 0.14
C GLU A 431 -0.32 0.19 0.81
N LEU A 432 -0.80 1.45 0.71
CA LEU A 432 -0.23 2.57 1.44
C LEU A 432 -0.35 2.35 2.95
N LEU A 433 -1.54 2.06 3.47
CA LEU A 433 -1.77 1.89 4.92
C LEU A 433 -0.98 0.71 5.49
N GLU A 434 -0.88 -0.41 4.76
CA GLU A 434 -0.06 -1.56 5.14
C GLU A 434 1.42 -1.18 5.18
N SER A 435 1.92 -0.51 4.14
CA SER A 435 3.30 -0.03 4.07
C SER A 435 3.63 0.97 5.18
N LEU A 436 2.72 1.91 5.50
CA LEU A 436 2.89 2.84 6.63
C LEU A 436 3.04 2.11 7.96
N SER A 437 2.29 1.04 8.15
CA SER A 437 2.38 0.21 9.36
C SER A 437 3.72 -0.52 9.48
N ASP A 438 4.25 -1.07 8.37
CA ASP A 438 5.54 -1.77 8.34
C ASP A 438 6.72 -0.79 8.48
N MET A 439 6.65 0.33 7.77
CA MET A 439 7.69 1.36 7.83
C MET A 439 7.74 2.07 9.18
N LYS A 440 6.62 2.14 9.92
CA LYS A 440 6.63 2.62 11.30
C LYS A 440 7.54 1.75 12.19
N ASN A 441 7.39 0.43 12.11
CA ASN A 441 8.24 -0.48 12.89
C ASN A 441 9.72 -0.38 12.49
N ALA A 442 9.99 -0.21 11.18
CA ALA A 442 11.35 0.02 10.70
C ALA A 442 11.93 1.34 11.23
N ALA A 443 11.14 2.42 11.24
CA ALA A 443 11.55 3.72 11.78
C ALA A 443 11.85 3.65 13.29
N GLU A 444 11.08 2.87 14.06
CA GLU A 444 11.36 2.63 15.49
C GLU A 444 12.72 1.93 15.70
N ILE A 445 13.05 0.95 14.85
CA ILE A 445 14.36 0.28 14.89
C ILE A 445 15.49 1.25 14.52
N MET A 446 15.29 2.08 13.48
CA MET A 446 16.30 3.08 13.06
C MET A 446 16.59 4.14 14.14
N LYS A 447 15.64 4.41 15.04
CA LYS A 447 15.86 5.32 16.17
C LYS A 447 16.82 4.76 17.22
N LEU A 448 16.93 3.43 17.33
CA LEU A 448 17.87 2.80 18.26
C LEU A 448 19.33 3.19 17.99
N ASP A 449 19.65 3.63 16.77
CA ASP A 449 20.98 4.10 16.38
C ASP A 449 21.37 5.39 17.10
N LYS A 450 20.38 6.23 17.43
CA LYS A 450 20.55 7.57 17.99
C LYS A 450 20.67 7.57 19.52
N VAL A 451 20.32 6.46 20.18
CA VAL A 451 20.35 6.39 21.66
C VAL A 451 21.74 6.03 22.15
N GLY A 452 22.47 7.00 22.64
CA GLY A 452 23.49 7.12 23.70
C GLY A 452 24.59 6.08 23.88
N ASN A 453 24.67 4.99 23.13
CA ASN A 453 25.78 4.03 23.26
C ASN A 453 26.65 4.03 21.98
N TYR A 454 27.69 4.85 22.01
CA TYR A 454 28.65 4.99 20.92
C TYR A 454 29.63 3.79 20.80
N ASP A 455 29.53 2.79 21.70
CA ASP A 455 30.40 1.62 21.73
C ASP A 455 29.92 0.49 20.79
N VAL A 456 28.72 0.61 20.23
CA VAL A 456 28.12 -0.40 19.33
C VAL A 456 27.84 0.22 17.96
N HIS A 457 28.20 -0.51 16.89
CA HIS A 457 27.98 -0.07 15.53
C HIS A 457 26.45 0.09 15.23
N PRO A 458 26.00 1.13 14.51
CA PRO A 458 24.56 1.33 14.20
C PRO A 458 23.87 0.11 13.58
N LEU A 459 24.49 -0.59 12.63
CA LEU A 459 23.95 -1.80 12.03
C LEU A 459 23.78 -2.95 13.04
N ASP A 460 24.69 -3.08 14.04
CA ASP A 460 24.54 -4.08 15.09
C ASP A 460 23.30 -3.81 15.95
N LYS A 461 23.03 -2.53 16.28
CA LYS A 461 21.80 -2.11 17.00
C LYS A 461 20.52 -2.36 16.16
N GLN A 462 20.57 -2.05 14.87
CA GLN A 462 19.43 -2.30 13.96
C GLN A 462 19.15 -3.81 13.86
N TYR A 463 20.19 -4.62 13.76
CA TYR A 463 20.07 -6.08 13.77
C TYR A 463 19.44 -6.61 15.06
N GLU A 464 19.89 -6.12 16.21
CA GLU A 464 19.31 -6.45 17.51
C GLU A 464 17.82 -6.07 17.58
N GLY A 465 17.46 -4.90 17.04
CA GLY A 465 16.08 -4.42 16.93
C GLY A 465 15.17 -5.31 16.08
N LEU A 466 15.72 -6.04 15.10
CA LEU A 466 14.96 -7.03 14.31
C LEU A 466 14.57 -8.26 15.13
N LYS A 467 15.23 -8.54 16.26
CA LYS A 467 14.96 -9.70 17.12
C LYS A 467 15.02 -11.02 16.37
N MET A 468 16.02 -11.15 15.49
CA MET A 468 16.27 -12.41 14.79
C MET A 468 16.96 -13.39 15.75
N LYS A 469 16.53 -14.65 15.69
CA LYS A 469 17.23 -15.75 16.37
C LYS A 469 18.34 -16.30 15.49
N GLU A 470 18.08 -16.35 14.17
CA GLU A 470 19.04 -16.78 13.15
C GLU A 470 18.93 -15.88 11.91
N MET A 471 20.07 -15.52 11.36
CA MET A 471 20.22 -14.93 10.03
C MET A 471 21.60 -15.32 9.48
N THR A 472 21.66 -16.52 8.92
CA THR A 472 22.90 -17.14 8.44
C THR A 472 22.99 -17.03 6.92
N VAL A 473 24.06 -16.45 6.40
CA VAL A 473 24.35 -16.38 4.98
C VAL A 473 24.70 -17.79 4.47
N LEU A 474 24.03 -18.25 3.42
CA LEU A 474 24.32 -19.55 2.83
C LEU A 474 25.54 -19.46 1.89
N ASP A 475 26.42 -20.46 1.99
CA ASP A 475 27.53 -20.62 1.05
C ASP A 475 26.98 -21.11 -0.31
N PRO A 476 27.27 -20.38 -1.42
CA PRO A 476 26.84 -20.77 -2.77
C PRO A 476 27.29 -22.16 -3.22
N ALA A 477 28.32 -22.74 -2.60
CA ALA A 477 28.81 -24.09 -2.92
C ALA A 477 27.96 -25.22 -2.27
N THR A 478 27.02 -24.87 -1.39
CA THR A 478 26.21 -25.87 -0.66
C THR A 478 25.04 -26.40 -1.51
N GLN A 479 24.63 -27.63 -1.20
CA GLN A 479 23.41 -28.20 -1.79
C GLN A 479 22.16 -27.40 -1.41
N GLU A 480 22.10 -26.91 -0.17
CA GLU A 480 21.00 -26.07 0.32
C GLU A 480 20.82 -24.83 -0.58
N PHE A 481 21.92 -24.09 -0.85
CA PHE A 481 21.86 -22.96 -1.78
C PHE A 481 21.41 -23.36 -3.19
N ALA A 482 21.95 -24.46 -3.72
CA ALA A 482 21.66 -24.92 -5.08
C ALA A 482 20.16 -25.29 -5.24
N GLU A 483 19.58 -25.99 -4.28
CA GLU A 483 18.15 -26.36 -4.28
C GLU A 483 17.24 -25.14 -4.21
N LEU A 484 17.57 -24.19 -3.34
CA LEU A 484 16.82 -22.94 -3.17
C LEU A 484 16.93 -22.02 -4.41
N ASN A 485 18.12 -21.92 -4.99
CA ASN A 485 18.33 -21.17 -6.24
C ASN A 485 17.57 -21.80 -7.42
N ASN A 486 17.57 -23.13 -7.53
CA ASN A 486 16.78 -23.86 -8.53
C ASN A 486 15.28 -23.61 -8.36
N TYR A 487 14.79 -23.58 -7.12
CA TYR A 487 13.39 -23.25 -6.84
C TYR A 487 13.05 -21.83 -7.33
N LEU A 488 13.88 -20.83 -7.02
CA LEU A 488 13.67 -19.45 -7.48
C LEU A 488 13.65 -19.37 -9.02
N VAL A 489 14.70 -19.86 -9.67
CA VAL A 489 14.90 -19.66 -11.11
C VAL A 489 13.87 -20.46 -11.93
N ASN A 490 13.59 -21.71 -11.52
CA ASN A 490 12.72 -22.61 -12.28
C ASN A 490 11.22 -22.40 -12.03
N THR A 491 10.84 -21.63 -11.01
CA THR A 491 9.43 -21.23 -10.79
C THR A 491 9.12 -19.83 -11.31
N ARG A 492 9.84 -19.36 -12.30
CA ARG A 492 9.50 -18.16 -13.05
C ARG A 492 8.36 -18.44 -14.03
N GLY A 493 7.28 -17.69 -13.91
CA GLY A 493 6.15 -17.76 -14.83
C GLY A 493 6.48 -17.21 -16.21
N HIS A 494 5.96 -17.83 -17.26
CA HIS A 494 6.23 -17.47 -18.67
C HIS A 494 5.76 -16.05 -19.06
N THR A 495 4.86 -15.43 -18.26
CA THR A 495 4.39 -14.05 -18.48
C THR A 495 5.27 -13.00 -17.78
N HIS A 496 6.23 -13.43 -16.96
CA HIS A 496 7.08 -12.55 -16.20
C HIS A 496 8.50 -12.55 -16.79
N ASN A 497 8.91 -11.40 -17.32
CA ASN A 497 10.18 -11.28 -18.02
C ASN A 497 11.32 -10.79 -17.11
N HIS A 498 11.38 -11.32 -15.88
CA HIS A 498 12.44 -10.99 -14.93
C HIS A 498 13.61 -11.94 -15.09
N SER A 499 14.83 -11.39 -15.05
CA SER A 499 16.04 -12.19 -14.85
C SER A 499 16.42 -12.08 -13.38
N TYR A 500 16.67 -13.21 -12.73
CA TYR A 500 17.07 -13.25 -11.33
C TYR A 500 18.57 -13.47 -11.22
N GLN A 501 19.26 -12.54 -10.56
CA GLN A 501 20.62 -12.74 -10.10
C GLN A 501 20.58 -12.77 -8.58
N VAL A 502 20.74 -13.96 -7.99
CA VAL A 502 20.79 -14.14 -6.53
C VAL A 502 22.09 -13.52 -6.03
N GLU A 503 21.98 -12.53 -5.15
CA GLU A 503 23.13 -11.93 -4.46
C GLU A 503 23.43 -12.70 -3.16
N ASN A 504 22.41 -12.99 -2.38
CA ASN A 504 22.50 -13.74 -1.14
C ASN A 504 21.23 -14.55 -0.87
N ILE A 505 21.38 -15.68 -0.18
CA ILE A 505 20.30 -16.40 0.49
C ILE A 505 20.65 -16.48 1.96
N PHE A 506 19.71 -16.09 2.82
CA PHE A 506 19.84 -16.16 4.26
C PHE A 506 18.90 -17.22 4.81
N ARG A 507 19.38 -18.16 5.63
CA ARG A 507 18.52 -18.96 6.50
C ARG A 507 18.13 -18.08 7.68
N ILE A 508 16.82 -17.98 7.94
CA ILE A 508 16.32 -17.06 8.96
C ILE A 508 15.36 -17.75 9.93
N GLU A 509 15.42 -17.34 11.19
CA GLU A 509 14.44 -17.68 12.22
C GLU A 509 14.21 -16.45 13.10
N ARG A 510 12.95 -16.08 13.30
CA ARG A 510 12.56 -15.00 14.22
C ARG A 510 12.42 -15.53 15.64
N GLN A 511 12.77 -14.71 16.64
CA GLN A 511 12.58 -15.07 18.04
C GLN A 511 11.12 -15.37 18.36
N GLY A 512 10.84 -16.53 18.95
CA GLY A 512 9.50 -16.97 19.37
C GLY A 512 8.55 -17.37 18.26
N GLU A 513 8.91 -17.23 16.96
CA GLU A 513 8.03 -17.59 15.85
C GLU A 513 7.87 -19.11 15.72
N LYS A 514 8.97 -19.84 15.84
CA LYS A 514 8.94 -21.32 15.87
C LYS A 514 8.11 -21.83 17.04
N ASP A 515 8.33 -21.28 18.23
CA ASP A 515 7.59 -21.69 19.44
C ASP A 515 6.09 -21.41 19.29
N ARG A 516 5.72 -20.26 18.73
CA ARG A 516 4.31 -19.94 18.41
C ARG A 516 3.73 -20.93 17.42
N PHE A 517 4.45 -21.25 16.34
CA PHE A 517 4.02 -22.21 15.33
C PHE A 517 3.82 -23.60 15.95
N ASP A 518 4.82 -24.13 16.65
CA ASP A 518 4.80 -25.48 17.24
C ASP A 518 3.75 -25.63 18.37
N ALA A 519 3.52 -24.56 19.16
CA ALA A 519 2.50 -24.56 20.21
C ALA A 519 1.08 -24.46 19.65
N SER A 520 0.91 -23.90 18.44
CA SER A 520 -0.39 -23.71 17.81
C SER A 520 -1.08 -25.06 17.45
N ALA A 521 -2.38 -25.01 17.23
CA ALA A 521 -3.12 -26.14 16.66
C ALA A 521 -2.56 -26.52 15.28
N PHE A 522 -2.11 -25.56 14.49
CA PHE A 522 -1.59 -25.76 13.14
C PHE A 522 -0.24 -26.50 13.13
N GLY A 523 0.68 -26.16 14.02
CA GLY A 523 1.97 -26.84 14.14
C GLY A 523 1.85 -28.31 14.53
N LYS A 524 0.71 -28.72 15.10
CA LYS A 524 0.43 -30.11 15.49
C LYS A 524 -0.24 -30.93 14.39
N LEU A 525 -0.86 -30.28 13.37
CA LEU A 525 -1.56 -30.99 12.29
C LEU A 525 -0.61 -31.82 11.43
N ASN A 526 0.48 -31.20 10.96
CA ASN A 526 1.48 -31.83 10.09
C ASN A 526 0.86 -32.60 8.90
N GLN A 527 -0.14 -32.00 8.25
CA GLN A 527 -0.91 -32.59 7.18
C GLN A 527 -0.49 -32.16 5.78
N ASN A 528 -0.29 -30.84 5.61
CA ASN A 528 -0.01 -30.23 4.30
C ASN A 528 0.88 -28.99 4.44
N ARG A 529 2.12 -29.23 4.86
CA ARG A 529 3.12 -28.17 4.95
C ARG A 529 3.76 -27.93 3.60
N ARG A 530 3.87 -26.67 3.23
CA ARG A 530 4.53 -26.26 1.99
C ARG A 530 5.52 -25.13 2.23
N LEU A 531 6.58 -25.13 1.43
CA LEU A 531 7.56 -24.06 1.36
C LEU A 531 7.16 -23.15 0.20
N LEU A 532 6.70 -21.93 0.50
CA LEU A 532 6.04 -21.04 -0.46
C LEU A 532 6.62 -19.64 -0.41
N TRP A 533 6.53 -18.94 -1.55
CA TRP A 533 7.06 -17.59 -1.74
C TRP A 533 6.13 -16.50 -1.19
N HIS A 534 6.74 -15.46 -0.61
CA HIS A 534 6.11 -14.19 -0.31
C HIS A 534 7.03 -13.04 -0.73
N GLY A 535 6.49 -11.98 -1.32
CA GLY A 535 7.22 -10.80 -1.75
C GLY A 535 6.61 -9.52 -1.23
N SER A 536 7.45 -8.56 -0.86
CA SER A 536 7.05 -7.23 -0.41
C SER A 536 8.13 -6.20 -0.75
N ARG A 537 7.80 -4.89 -0.67
CA ARG A 537 8.79 -3.82 -0.85
C ARG A 537 9.92 -3.93 0.16
N ALA A 538 11.15 -3.61 -0.24
CA ALA A 538 12.32 -3.68 0.64
C ALA A 538 12.12 -2.87 1.94
N THR A 539 11.44 -1.73 1.86
CA THR A 539 11.11 -0.86 3.01
C THR A 539 10.17 -1.48 4.04
N ASN A 540 9.43 -2.54 3.69
CA ASN A 540 8.54 -3.24 4.61
C ASN A 540 9.27 -4.30 5.44
N PHE A 541 10.48 -4.71 5.04
CA PHE A 541 11.19 -5.82 5.66
C PHE A 541 11.67 -5.55 7.08
N GLY A 542 11.90 -4.29 7.46
CA GLY A 542 12.13 -3.93 8.87
C GLY A 542 10.95 -4.34 9.75
N GLY A 543 9.73 -4.08 9.30
CA GLY A 543 8.49 -4.52 9.96
C GLY A 543 8.27 -6.03 9.87
N ILE A 544 8.43 -6.63 8.69
CA ILE A 544 8.22 -8.07 8.47
C ILE A 544 9.20 -8.92 9.30
N LEU A 545 10.48 -8.59 9.30
CA LEU A 545 11.48 -9.36 10.05
C LEU A 545 11.30 -9.18 11.57
N SER A 546 10.93 -7.98 12.05
CA SER A 546 10.73 -7.74 13.48
C SER A 546 9.38 -8.27 14.01
N GLN A 547 8.29 -8.21 13.23
CA GLN A 547 6.94 -8.57 13.67
C GLN A 547 6.37 -9.86 13.04
N GLY A 548 6.96 -10.35 11.96
CA GLY A 548 6.43 -11.44 11.11
C GLY A 548 5.42 -10.96 10.08
N LEU A 549 4.96 -11.87 9.23
CA LEU A 549 3.85 -11.60 8.32
C LEU A 549 2.57 -11.38 9.10
N ARG A 550 1.76 -10.44 8.63
CA ARG A 550 0.53 -10.00 9.30
C ARG A 550 -0.67 -10.16 8.38
N ILE A 551 -1.83 -10.25 8.99
CA ILE A 551 -3.12 -10.23 8.30
C ILE A 551 -3.72 -8.83 8.47
N ALA A 552 -4.30 -8.29 7.42
CA ALA A 552 -4.97 -7.00 7.45
C ALA A 552 -6.03 -6.93 8.55
N PRO A 553 -6.19 -5.77 9.22
CA PRO A 553 -7.12 -5.64 10.35
C PRO A 553 -8.59 -5.77 9.89
N PRO A 554 -9.52 -6.02 10.82
CA PRO A 554 -10.96 -6.14 10.51
C PRO A 554 -11.55 -4.93 9.78
N GLU A 555 -10.99 -3.75 10.00
CA GLU A 555 -11.39 -2.49 9.37
C GLU A 555 -10.92 -2.36 7.91
N ALA A 556 -9.94 -3.15 7.47
CA ALA A 556 -9.53 -3.15 6.06
C ALA A 556 -10.66 -3.69 5.18
N PRO A 557 -10.89 -3.13 3.97
CA PRO A 557 -11.85 -3.69 3.03
C PRO A 557 -11.41 -5.06 2.55
N VAL A 558 -12.36 -5.99 2.40
CA VAL A 558 -12.05 -7.35 1.90
C VAL A 558 -11.81 -7.38 0.39
N ASN A 559 -12.37 -6.43 -0.35
CA ASN A 559 -12.34 -6.39 -1.81
C ASN A 559 -10.96 -6.04 -2.38
N GLY A 560 -10.02 -5.61 -1.53
CA GLY A 560 -8.60 -5.48 -1.88
C GLY A 560 -7.89 -6.84 -2.04
N TYR A 561 -8.52 -7.92 -1.55
CA TYR A 561 -7.97 -9.27 -1.49
C TYR A 561 -8.83 -10.24 -2.28
N MET A 562 -8.22 -11.04 -3.15
CA MET A 562 -8.97 -11.94 -4.03
C MET A 562 -9.67 -13.08 -3.27
N PHE A 563 -9.11 -13.53 -2.13
CA PHE A 563 -9.60 -14.63 -1.31
C PHE A 563 -9.64 -14.27 0.18
N ASP A 564 -10.33 -13.15 0.50
CA ASP A 564 -10.43 -12.61 1.85
C ASP A 564 -9.06 -12.22 2.48
N LYS A 565 -9.06 -11.69 3.69
CA LYS A 565 -7.85 -11.27 4.41
C LYS A 565 -7.07 -12.46 4.91
N GLY A 566 -5.79 -12.53 4.57
CA GLY A 566 -4.90 -13.59 4.96
C GLY A 566 -3.45 -13.30 4.58
N ILE A 567 -2.56 -14.23 4.86
CA ILE A 567 -1.19 -14.23 4.36
C ILE A 567 -1.20 -14.93 3.00
N TYR A 568 -0.86 -14.18 1.95
CA TYR A 568 -0.84 -14.64 0.57
C TYR A 568 0.54 -15.20 0.20
N LEU A 569 0.57 -16.43 -0.25
CA LEU A 569 1.76 -17.18 -0.60
C LEU A 569 1.62 -17.75 -2.02
N ALA A 570 2.74 -18.00 -2.69
CA ALA A 570 2.77 -18.54 -4.04
C ALA A 570 3.78 -19.69 -4.19
N ASP A 571 3.51 -20.61 -5.10
CA ASP A 571 4.44 -21.66 -5.51
C ASP A 571 5.29 -21.27 -6.75
N MET A 572 4.98 -20.12 -7.36
CA MET A 572 5.73 -19.52 -8.45
C MET A 572 6.42 -18.24 -7.96
N ALA A 573 7.76 -18.25 -7.93
CA ALA A 573 8.57 -17.16 -7.38
C ALA A 573 8.24 -15.81 -8.02
N SER A 574 8.06 -15.77 -9.34
CA SER A 574 7.80 -14.53 -10.07
C SER A 574 6.45 -13.90 -9.74
N LYS A 575 5.47 -14.66 -9.26
CA LYS A 575 4.21 -14.11 -8.78
C LYS A 575 4.45 -13.24 -7.54
N SER A 576 5.21 -13.73 -6.57
CA SER A 576 5.61 -12.97 -5.38
C SER A 576 6.58 -11.84 -5.69
N ALA A 577 7.49 -12.02 -6.65
CA ALA A 577 8.48 -11.02 -7.06
C ALA A 577 7.84 -9.73 -7.59
N ASN A 578 6.67 -9.80 -8.22
CA ASN A 578 5.94 -8.61 -8.69
C ASN A 578 5.54 -7.64 -7.58
N TYR A 579 5.40 -8.13 -6.34
CA TYR A 579 5.08 -7.30 -5.17
C TYR A 579 6.29 -6.61 -4.54
N CYS A 580 7.51 -6.96 -4.97
CA CYS A 580 8.75 -6.40 -4.40
C CYS A 580 9.01 -4.95 -4.83
N CYS A 581 8.42 -4.49 -5.94
CA CYS A 581 8.64 -3.13 -6.48
C CYS A 581 10.12 -2.77 -6.53
N SER A 582 10.97 -3.66 -7.06
CA SER A 582 12.45 -3.57 -7.01
C SER A 582 13.01 -2.27 -7.59
N TYR A 583 12.29 -1.62 -8.53
CA TYR A 583 12.65 -0.32 -9.09
C TYR A 583 12.75 0.80 -8.02
N GLN A 584 12.11 0.65 -6.87
CA GLN A 584 12.19 1.59 -5.75
C GLN A 584 13.43 1.40 -4.89
N SER A 585 14.08 0.22 -4.99
CA SER A 585 15.22 -0.22 -4.17
C SER A 585 16.44 -0.59 -5.02
N GLY A 586 16.71 0.20 -6.06
CA GLY A 586 17.87 0.03 -6.93
C GLY A 586 17.89 -1.31 -7.68
N ASN A 587 16.72 -1.78 -8.14
CA ASN A 587 16.50 -3.06 -8.80
C ASN A 587 16.88 -4.27 -7.92
N THR A 588 16.87 -4.12 -6.60
CA THR A 588 17.07 -5.21 -5.64
C THR A 588 15.74 -5.59 -5.01
N ALA A 589 15.37 -6.85 -5.12
CA ALA A 589 14.17 -7.41 -4.50
C ALA A 589 14.54 -8.25 -3.28
N LEU A 590 13.61 -8.30 -2.32
CA LEU A 590 13.64 -9.21 -1.19
C LEU A 590 12.46 -10.17 -1.30
N LEU A 591 12.75 -11.48 -1.28
CA LEU A 591 11.77 -12.54 -1.35
C LEU A 591 11.91 -13.46 -0.14
N LEU A 592 10.80 -13.81 0.48
CA LEU A 592 10.73 -14.78 1.56
C LEU A 592 10.33 -16.15 1.03
N LEU A 593 10.92 -17.20 1.57
CA LEU A 593 10.35 -18.54 1.60
C LEU A 593 9.81 -18.80 2.99
N CYS A 594 8.53 -19.15 3.04
CA CYS A 594 7.77 -19.39 4.24
C CYS A 594 7.33 -20.86 4.32
N GLU A 595 7.48 -21.47 5.48
CA GLU A 595 6.84 -22.73 5.78
C GLU A 595 5.42 -22.45 6.25
N ALA A 596 4.43 -23.02 5.58
CA ALA A 596 3.00 -22.83 5.88
C ALA A 596 2.30 -24.18 6.06
N GLU A 597 1.57 -24.34 7.17
CA GLU A 597 0.61 -25.45 7.34
C GLU A 597 -0.73 -25.04 6.73
N LEU A 598 -1.14 -25.73 5.68
CA LEU A 598 -2.33 -25.42 4.90
C LEU A 598 -3.52 -26.32 5.22
N GLY A 599 -3.29 -27.43 5.97
CA GLY A 599 -4.30 -28.44 6.24
C GLY A 599 -4.67 -29.28 5.02
N ASP A 600 -5.33 -30.38 5.27
CA ASP A 600 -5.85 -31.28 4.23
C ASP A 600 -7.26 -31.74 4.63
N PRO A 601 -8.29 -31.41 3.81
CA PRO A 601 -8.24 -30.70 2.55
C PRO A 601 -8.12 -29.17 2.71
N MET A 602 -7.58 -28.50 1.68
CA MET A 602 -7.69 -27.05 1.49
C MET A 602 -8.99 -26.68 0.79
N GLN A 603 -9.55 -25.48 1.06
CA GLN A 603 -10.60 -24.94 0.22
C GLN A 603 -10.04 -24.61 -1.17
N GLU A 604 -10.54 -25.24 -2.22
CA GLU A 604 -10.16 -24.96 -3.60
C GLU A 604 -11.13 -23.96 -4.23
N LEU A 605 -10.59 -22.86 -4.79
CA LEU A 605 -11.37 -21.83 -5.48
C LEU A 605 -10.78 -21.53 -6.87
N LEU A 606 -11.65 -21.35 -7.86
CA LEU A 606 -11.30 -20.95 -9.24
C LEU A 606 -11.46 -19.44 -9.45
N HIS A 607 -12.33 -18.81 -8.67
CA HIS A 607 -12.69 -17.40 -8.74
C HIS A 607 -12.56 -16.75 -7.38
N SER A 608 -12.51 -15.41 -7.37
CA SER A 608 -12.47 -14.64 -6.12
C SER A 608 -13.66 -14.93 -5.22
N SER A 609 -13.41 -14.97 -3.90
CA SER A 609 -14.43 -14.97 -2.85
C SER A 609 -13.99 -14.06 -1.72
N TYR A 610 -14.78 -13.02 -1.46
CA TYR A 610 -14.52 -12.08 -0.36
C TYR A 610 -14.86 -12.66 1.03
N ASN A 611 -15.46 -13.85 1.07
CA ASN A 611 -15.81 -14.60 2.28
C ASN A 611 -15.01 -15.90 2.41
N ALA A 612 -13.91 -16.04 1.68
CA ALA A 612 -13.17 -17.30 1.56
C ALA A 612 -12.70 -17.84 2.93
N ALA A 613 -12.28 -16.97 3.85
CA ALA A 613 -11.89 -17.39 5.20
C ALA A 613 -13.05 -17.99 6.00
N SER A 614 -14.22 -17.35 5.97
CA SER A 614 -15.41 -17.84 6.66
C SER A 614 -15.97 -19.11 6.03
N GLU A 615 -15.94 -19.22 4.70
CA GLU A 615 -16.34 -20.42 3.95
C GLU A 615 -15.41 -21.61 4.25
N ALA A 616 -14.08 -21.37 4.28
CA ALA A 616 -13.11 -22.40 4.66
C ALA A 616 -13.38 -22.89 6.08
N LYS A 617 -13.55 -21.97 7.03
CA LYS A 617 -13.83 -22.30 8.43
C LYS A 617 -15.12 -23.10 8.61
N GLN A 618 -16.20 -22.76 7.90
CA GLN A 618 -17.48 -23.49 7.94
C GLN A 618 -17.32 -24.95 7.45
N LYS A 619 -16.39 -25.18 6.52
CA LYS A 619 -16.05 -26.51 5.98
C LYS A 619 -15.01 -27.26 6.84
N GLY A 620 -14.56 -26.69 7.96
CA GLY A 620 -13.48 -27.24 8.79
C GLY A 620 -12.08 -27.13 8.16
N MET A 621 -11.92 -26.31 7.12
CA MET A 621 -10.66 -26.05 6.44
C MET A 621 -9.98 -24.82 7.02
N ILE A 622 -8.63 -24.77 6.95
CA ILE A 622 -7.83 -23.70 7.57
C ILE A 622 -7.18 -22.76 6.55
N SER A 623 -7.26 -23.09 5.27
CA SER A 623 -6.63 -22.32 4.20
C SER A 623 -7.42 -22.38 2.91
N THR A 624 -7.10 -21.49 1.97
CA THR A 624 -7.63 -21.49 0.61
C THR A 624 -6.50 -21.68 -0.40
N TRP A 625 -6.74 -22.53 -1.39
CA TRP A 625 -5.95 -22.65 -2.60
C TRP A 625 -6.72 -22.04 -3.77
N GLY A 626 -6.33 -20.81 -4.16
CA GLY A 626 -6.75 -20.22 -5.42
C GLY A 626 -6.00 -20.89 -6.57
N LYS A 627 -6.72 -21.71 -7.34
CA LYS A 627 -6.13 -22.54 -8.41
C LYS A 627 -5.83 -21.70 -9.64
N GLY A 628 -4.57 -21.78 -10.09
CA GLY A 628 -4.11 -21.13 -11.32
C GLY A 628 -4.09 -22.09 -12.52
N THR A 629 -4.11 -21.55 -13.73
CA THR A 629 -3.96 -22.30 -14.97
C THR A 629 -2.53 -22.80 -15.20
N ASN A 630 -1.55 -22.26 -14.48
CA ASN A 630 -0.14 -22.63 -14.50
C ASN A 630 0.40 -22.74 -13.08
N GLY A 631 1.31 -23.69 -12.87
CA GLY A 631 1.94 -23.95 -11.57
C GLY A 631 2.90 -25.11 -11.62
N PRO A 632 3.48 -25.51 -10.47
CA PRO A 632 4.29 -26.72 -10.34
C PRO A 632 3.46 -27.98 -10.66
N LEU A 633 4.10 -28.92 -11.34
CA LEU A 633 3.49 -30.19 -11.76
C LEU A 633 4.03 -31.39 -10.99
N ALA A 634 5.06 -31.19 -10.17
CA ALA A 634 5.61 -32.18 -9.24
C ALA A 634 6.03 -31.51 -7.95
N TRP A 635 6.01 -32.26 -6.85
CA TRP A 635 6.38 -31.83 -5.52
C TRP A 635 7.33 -32.82 -4.88
N LYS A 636 8.28 -32.35 -4.07
CA LYS A 636 9.24 -33.16 -3.32
C LYS A 636 9.34 -32.69 -1.87
N ASP A 637 9.82 -33.55 -1.00
CA ASP A 637 10.12 -33.23 0.39
C ASP A 637 11.32 -32.27 0.45
N ALA A 638 11.17 -31.15 1.16
CA ALA A 638 12.18 -30.11 1.26
C ALA A 638 13.35 -30.48 2.22
N SER A 639 13.38 -31.67 2.80
CA SER A 639 14.55 -32.17 3.55
C SER A 639 15.81 -32.28 2.67
N CYS A 640 15.68 -32.27 1.35
CA CYS A 640 16.81 -32.14 0.43
C CYS A 640 17.50 -30.76 0.51
N VAL A 641 16.79 -29.74 0.98
CA VAL A 641 17.33 -28.39 1.26
C VAL A 641 17.97 -28.39 2.64
N GLU A 642 17.21 -28.73 3.69
CA GLU A 642 17.66 -28.72 5.07
C GLU A 642 16.85 -29.76 5.89
N PRO A 643 17.49 -30.59 6.74
CA PRO A 643 16.83 -31.68 7.46
C PRO A 643 15.62 -31.27 8.31
N SER A 644 15.58 -30.05 8.86
CA SER A 644 14.45 -29.55 9.66
C SER A 644 13.18 -29.31 8.82
N LEU A 645 13.30 -29.31 7.49
CA LEU A 645 12.18 -29.20 6.55
C LEU A 645 11.56 -30.56 6.17
N LYS A 646 11.93 -31.64 6.85
CA LYS A 646 11.33 -32.96 6.62
C LYS A 646 9.80 -32.89 6.80
N GLY A 647 9.05 -33.35 5.80
CA GLY A 647 7.59 -33.31 5.76
C GLY A 647 7.03 -32.00 5.19
N VAL A 648 7.88 -31.03 4.85
CA VAL A 648 7.50 -29.82 4.13
C VAL A 648 7.68 -30.03 2.64
N MET A 649 6.65 -29.81 1.84
CA MET A 649 6.68 -30.02 0.39
C MET A 649 7.11 -28.73 -0.34
N MET A 650 7.95 -28.88 -1.35
CA MET A 650 8.34 -27.83 -2.29
C MET A 650 8.20 -28.31 -3.74
N PRO A 651 8.07 -27.40 -4.73
CA PRO A 651 8.04 -27.79 -6.14
C PRO A 651 9.29 -28.57 -6.56
N ASP A 652 9.07 -29.73 -7.18
CA ASP A 652 10.15 -30.51 -7.81
C ASP A 652 10.31 -30.10 -9.26
N THR A 653 11.15 -29.12 -9.49
CA THR A 653 11.46 -28.58 -10.81
C THR A 653 12.48 -29.41 -11.58
N THR A 654 13.10 -30.42 -10.94
CA THR A 654 14.04 -31.34 -11.58
C THR A 654 13.30 -32.50 -12.25
N THR A 655 12.27 -33.06 -11.60
CA THR A 655 11.43 -34.10 -12.19
C THR A 655 10.49 -33.53 -13.24
N LYS A 656 9.88 -32.38 -12.99
CA LYS A 656 8.97 -31.72 -13.94
C LYS A 656 8.93 -30.20 -13.77
N MET A 657 9.25 -29.50 -14.86
CA MET A 657 9.17 -28.03 -14.87
C MET A 657 7.72 -27.55 -14.71
N PRO A 658 7.51 -26.39 -14.06
CA PRO A 658 6.19 -25.77 -13.97
C PRO A 658 5.56 -25.55 -15.34
N GLY A 659 4.25 -25.68 -15.42
CA GLY A 659 3.51 -25.58 -16.66
C GLY A 659 2.01 -25.51 -16.46
N LYS A 660 1.26 -25.86 -17.52
CA LYS A 660 -0.21 -25.87 -17.47
C LYS A 660 -0.70 -26.92 -16.47
N THR A 661 -1.53 -26.50 -15.49
CA THR A 661 -2.11 -27.36 -14.45
C THR A 661 -3.26 -28.22 -14.95
N GLY A 662 -3.81 -27.93 -16.13
CA GLY A 662 -5.03 -28.56 -16.64
C GLY A 662 -6.32 -27.99 -16.03
N VAL A 663 -6.24 -27.02 -15.13
CA VAL A 663 -7.40 -26.36 -14.52
C VAL A 663 -8.03 -25.43 -15.54
N ALA A 664 -9.29 -25.72 -15.91
CA ALA A 664 -10.07 -24.87 -16.82
C ALA A 664 -10.90 -23.85 -16.03
N GLY A 665 -11.09 -22.67 -16.62
CA GLY A 665 -11.98 -21.62 -16.07
C GLY A 665 -11.45 -20.87 -14.85
N ALA A 666 -10.19 -21.08 -14.45
CA ALA A 666 -9.59 -20.34 -13.34
C ALA A 666 -9.35 -18.87 -13.70
N SER A 667 -9.67 -17.97 -12.78
CA SER A 667 -9.37 -16.54 -12.91
C SER A 667 -7.87 -16.25 -12.72
N LEU A 668 -7.16 -17.09 -11.99
CA LEU A 668 -5.73 -16.96 -11.74
C LEU A 668 -4.90 -17.60 -12.85
N LEU A 669 -3.81 -16.92 -13.22
CA LEU A 669 -2.78 -17.49 -14.08
C LEU A 669 -1.86 -18.43 -13.28
N TYR A 670 -1.50 -18.06 -12.05
CA TYR A 670 -0.67 -18.85 -11.12
C TYR A 670 -1.39 -19.07 -9.80
N ASN A 671 -1.09 -20.18 -9.13
CA ASN A 671 -1.66 -20.51 -7.83
C ASN A 671 -1.45 -19.44 -6.77
N GLU A 672 -2.39 -19.32 -5.84
CA GLU A 672 -2.28 -18.61 -4.58
C GLU A 672 -2.68 -19.49 -3.42
N TYR A 673 -1.96 -19.38 -2.31
CA TYR A 673 -2.25 -20.08 -1.06
C TYR A 673 -2.46 -19.03 0.02
N ILE A 674 -3.60 -19.10 0.71
CA ILE A 674 -3.97 -18.10 1.69
C ILE A 674 -4.09 -18.76 3.06
N ALA A 675 -3.25 -18.35 4.00
CA ALA A 675 -3.32 -18.73 5.40
C ALA A 675 -4.09 -17.67 6.18
N TYR A 676 -5.04 -18.09 7.01
CA TYR A 676 -5.96 -17.19 7.72
C TYR A 676 -5.58 -16.94 9.17
N ASP A 677 -4.49 -17.53 9.65
CA ASP A 677 -3.90 -17.29 10.96
C ASP A 677 -2.39 -17.12 10.86
N VAL A 678 -1.84 -16.13 11.55
CA VAL A 678 -0.39 -15.87 11.54
C VAL A 678 0.42 -17.03 12.13
N SER A 679 -0.20 -17.90 12.94
CA SER A 679 0.44 -19.07 13.52
C SER A 679 0.53 -20.27 12.55
N GLN A 680 -0.08 -20.16 11.36
CA GLN A 680 0.08 -21.15 10.28
C GLN A 680 1.40 -21.00 9.53
N VAL A 681 2.07 -19.84 9.66
CA VAL A 681 3.20 -19.47 8.82
C VAL A 681 4.41 -19.12 9.68
N ARG A 682 5.59 -19.56 9.26
CA ARG A 682 6.87 -19.10 9.78
C ARG A 682 7.87 -18.84 8.65
N LEU A 683 8.77 -17.87 8.86
CA LEU A 683 9.82 -17.53 7.92
C LEU A 683 10.95 -18.55 7.97
N ARG A 684 11.49 -18.94 6.80
CA ARG A 684 12.58 -19.91 6.71
C ARG A 684 13.80 -19.37 5.97
N TYR A 685 13.58 -18.67 4.83
CA TYR A 685 14.67 -18.11 4.05
C TYR A 685 14.30 -16.72 3.53
N LEU A 686 15.31 -15.89 3.42
CA LEU A 686 15.26 -14.59 2.79
C LEU A 686 16.25 -14.53 1.63
N PHE A 687 15.77 -14.13 0.47
CA PHE A 687 16.57 -13.97 -0.74
C PHE A 687 16.77 -12.48 -1.02
N ARG A 688 18.01 -12.08 -1.29
CA ARG A 688 18.36 -10.82 -1.89
C ARG A 688 18.71 -11.04 -3.35
N VAL A 689 17.94 -10.43 -4.25
CA VAL A 689 17.95 -10.75 -5.69
C VAL A 689 17.97 -9.47 -6.51
N LYS A 690 18.86 -9.38 -7.50
CA LYS A 690 18.78 -8.37 -8.57
C LYS A 690 17.76 -8.81 -9.61
N MET A 691 16.92 -7.86 -10.05
CA MET A 691 15.84 -8.10 -11.02
C MET A 691 15.91 -7.07 -12.16
#